data_5d5b6f285a34d3eeebebb26f07a86452
#
_entry.id   5d5b6f285a34d3eeebebb26f07a86452
#
_cell.length_a   1.000
_cell.length_b   1.000
_cell.length_c   1.000
_cell.angle_alpha   90.00
_cell.angle_beta   90.00
_cell.angle_gamma   90.00
#
_symmetry.space_group_name_H-M   'P 1'
#
loop_
_entity.id
_entity.type
_entity.pdbx_description
1 polymer ?
#
loop_
_entity_poly.entity_id
_entity_poly.type
_entity_poly.pdbx_seq_one_letter_code
_entity_poly.pdbx_strand_id
1 'polypeptide(L)'
;MDLLFYLLIFLLVLIVSSTTNKLLPFLPMPLIQILLGIGIGLCLPNNQYHLDTELFLALVIGPLLFREAQEADVTSILKHWKIVLYLIFPVIFVSTLSMGGLAHVLWIGLPLAACVAVGAALGPTDLVAFASLSERFTFPKRISNILKGEGLLNDASGLIAFRVALIAWTTGTFSIAQAGISLAISIVGGLAVGLMTALINRFLHSFLLSVRATDIASELLLDLSLPLLTFFIAEGIHVSGIIAVVVAGILKASRFKKINLLEAQVDTVTETVWHTVTFMLNGSVFVLLGMELEMIAEPILKSDFYNNVLLLVTVFLLTFLLFAIRFVMIYGFYAFRIKKLQKSLHKYVKDMLLLTFSGVKGTVSIATILLIPSNLEQEYPLLLFLVAGVTLVSFLTGLLVLPHLSEEQEPSKDQLMHIAILNDVAMELERDLEHTKNKVPLYAAIDNYHGRIENLILSQENKEIQEDWEALKLLILSIESDGLEQAYEESKIGERGYRVYQRYLKSMEKNIKRNFASRLTYYFLVSIRIVRFLLHELLTFGKTLRSLKNKETQRLLAIDYDQIAELYLANTEIIIESLENLKGIYKSSLISFMQESRLRETSHITSGAFVERVINRIKPNNIDEMLRGYYLERKCIFEYEKQKLISAQYAKKLRQNVNNLETYSLKESANTLPYDMMELVRRN
;
A
#
# COMPACT_ATOMS: atom_id res chain seq x y z
N MET A 1 18.58 28.16 1.27
CA MET A 1 17.16 28.32 1.66
C MET A 1 16.25 27.59 0.68
N ASP A 2 16.52 27.65 -0.61
CA ASP A 2 15.67 27.07 -1.66
C ASP A 2 15.54 25.54 -1.57
N LEU A 3 16.65 24.82 -1.35
CA LEU A 3 16.64 23.36 -1.20
C LEU A 3 15.72 22.89 -0.04
N LEU A 4 15.80 23.59 1.10
CA LEU A 4 14.97 23.27 2.28
C LEU A 4 13.49 23.56 2.00
N PHE A 5 13.19 24.65 1.28
CA PHE A 5 11.82 24.99 0.88
C PHE A 5 11.22 23.94 -0.05
N TYR A 6 11.98 23.46 -1.05
CA TYR A 6 11.54 22.39 -1.94
C TYR A 6 11.32 21.06 -1.22
N LEU A 7 12.21 20.71 -0.30
CA LEU A 7 12.06 19.51 0.52
C LEU A 7 10.79 19.58 1.37
N LEU A 8 10.48 20.74 1.95
CA LEU A 8 9.24 20.94 2.72
C LEU A 8 7.99 20.84 1.85
N ILE A 9 7.98 21.47 0.66
CA ILE A 9 6.88 21.35 -0.29
C ILE A 9 6.67 19.88 -0.68
N PHE A 10 7.76 19.18 -0.99
CA PHE A 10 7.72 17.77 -1.36
C PHE A 10 7.11 16.89 -0.24
N LEU A 11 7.56 17.07 1.01
CA LEU A 11 6.98 16.35 2.16
C LEU A 11 5.49 16.67 2.35
N LEU A 12 5.11 17.93 2.20
CA LEU A 12 3.72 18.36 2.30
C LEU A 12 2.87 17.69 1.21
N VAL A 13 3.35 17.63 -0.02
CA VAL A 13 2.66 16.96 -1.13
C VAL A 13 2.48 15.47 -0.87
N LEU A 14 3.48 14.81 -0.31
CA LEU A 14 3.36 13.40 0.07
C LEU A 14 2.29 13.18 1.16
N ILE A 15 2.24 14.07 2.16
CA ILE A 15 1.20 14.02 3.21
C ILE A 15 -0.18 14.26 2.60
N VAL A 16 -0.33 15.28 1.75
CA VAL A 16 -1.59 15.60 1.07
C VAL A 16 -2.02 14.45 0.18
N SER A 17 -1.11 13.87 -0.62
CA SER A 17 -1.42 12.74 -1.50
C SER A 17 -1.90 11.51 -0.72
N SER A 18 -1.23 11.18 0.39
CA SER A 18 -1.60 10.07 1.28
C SER A 18 -2.98 10.30 1.91
N THR A 19 -3.24 11.53 2.38
CA THR A 19 -4.53 11.90 2.97
C THR A 19 -5.64 11.85 1.93
N THR A 20 -5.40 12.41 0.73
CA THR A 20 -6.35 12.40 -0.38
C THR A 20 -6.67 10.99 -0.86
N ASN A 21 -5.66 10.10 -0.97
CA ASN A 21 -5.90 8.70 -1.33
C ASN A 21 -6.79 7.96 -0.31
N LYS A 22 -6.66 8.27 0.99
CA LYS A 22 -7.55 7.72 2.04
C LYS A 22 -8.97 8.30 1.95
N LEU A 23 -9.09 9.56 1.55
CA LEU A 23 -10.38 10.23 1.37
C LEU A 23 -11.06 9.82 0.06
N LEU A 24 -10.30 9.63 -1.02
CA LEU A 24 -10.77 9.27 -2.36
C LEU A 24 -10.15 7.92 -2.81
N PRO A 25 -10.59 6.80 -2.22
CA PRO A 25 -9.96 5.51 -2.49
C PRO A 25 -10.17 4.99 -3.93
N PHE A 26 -11.02 5.63 -4.74
CA PHE A 26 -11.17 5.32 -6.15
C PHE A 26 -10.04 5.89 -7.03
N LEU A 27 -9.30 6.93 -6.56
CA LEU A 27 -8.14 7.48 -7.26
C LEU A 27 -6.87 6.78 -6.79
N PRO A 28 -6.05 6.23 -7.70
CA PRO A 28 -4.75 5.68 -7.35
C PRO A 28 -3.82 6.77 -6.81
N MET A 29 -3.03 6.44 -5.80
CA MET A 29 -2.06 7.38 -5.23
C MET A 29 -1.11 7.98 -6.28
N PRO A 30 -0.55 7.22 -7.25
CA PRO A 30 0.29 7.80 -8.30
C PRO A 30 -0.41 8.88 -9.12
N LEU A 31 -1.69 8.71 -9.44
CA LEU A 31 -2.45 9.71 -10.18
C LEU A 31 -2.61 11.02 -9.38
N ILE A 32 -2.88 10.90 -8.08
CA ILE A 32 -2.96 12.07 -7.18
C ILE A 32 -1.62 12.79 -7.12
N GLN A 33 -0.51 12.04 -7.05
CA GLN A 33 0.86 12.58 -6.99
C GLN A 33 1.23 13.29 -8.30
N ILE A 34 0.89 12.73 -9.46
CA ILE A 34 1.08 13.37 -10.76
C ILE A 34 0.29 14.67 -10.83
N LEU A 35 -1.00 14.68 -10.43
CA LEU A 35 -1.83 15.88 -10.45
C LEU A 35 -1.30 16.98 -9.51
N LEU A 36 -0.82 16.59 -8.31
CA LEU A 36 -0.19 17.54 -7.39
C LEU A 36 1.14 18.05 -7.94
N GLY A 37 1.91 17.20 -8.63
CA GLY A 37 3.14 17.59 -9.33
C GLY A 37 2.89 18.64 -10.42
N ILE A 38 1.87 18.44 -11.26
CA ILE A 38 1.42 19.44 -12.24
C ILE A 38 1.04 20.75 -11.54
N GLY A 39 0.28 20.66 -10.43
CA GLY A 39 -0.10 21.84 -9.64
C GLY A 39 1.11 22.62 -9.10
N ILE A 40 2.17 21.94 -8.66
CA ILE A 40 3.43 22.57 -8.24
C ILE A 40 4.13 23.23 -9.41
N GLY A 41 4.24 22.56 -10.57
CA GLY A 41 4.83 23.12 -11.78
C GLY A 41 4.15 24.44 -12.17
N LEU A 42 2.81 24.48 -12.16
CA LEU A 42 2.04 25.69 -12.45
C LEU A 42 2.26 26.82 -11.40
N CYS A 43 2.48 26.47 -10.13
CA CYS A 43 2.67 27.47 -9.05
C CYS A 43 4.10 28.01 -8.97
N LEU A 44 5.07 27.32 -9.50
CA LEU A 44 6.50 27.65 -9.47
C LEU A 44 7.07 27.87 -10.88
N PRO A 45 6.49 28.77 -11.69
CA PRO A 45 6.98 29.05 -13.04
C PRO A 45 8.37 29.70 -12.94
N ASN A 46 9.29 29.27 -13.76
CA ASN A 46 10.64 29.81 -13.96
C ASN A 46 11.81 29.23 -13.15
N ASN A 47 11.67 28.18 -12.40
CA ASN A 47 12.86 27.53 -11.90
C ASN A 47 13.25 26.40 -12.86
N GLN A 48 14.35 26.61 -13.58
CA GLN A 48 15.02 25.57 -14.35
C GLN A 48 15.59 24.53 -13.37
N TYR A 49 14.73 23.62 -12.92
CA TYR A 49 15.21 22.44 -12.21
C TYR A 49 15.88 21.52 -13.22
N HIS A 50 17.18 21.62 -13.32
CA HIS A 50 17.95 20.56 -13.96
C HIS A 50 18.00 19.40 -12.96
N LEU A 51 17.11 18.44 -13.15
CA LEU A 51 17.21 17.17 -12.43
C LEU A 51 18.50 16.50 -12.90
N ASP A 52 19.46 16.35 -12.00
CA ASP A 52 20.63 15.53 -12.28
C ASP A 52 20.16 14.06 -12.36
N THR A 53 20.11 13.57 -13.61
CA THR A 53 19.54 12.26 -13.91
C THR A 53 20.36 11.13 -13.29
N GLU A 54 21.67 11.28 -13.17
CA GLU A 54 22.52 10.28 -12.53
C GLU A 54 22.24 10.22 -11.02
N LEU A 55 22.10 11.38 -10.38
CA LEU A 55 21.68 11.45 -8.98
C LEU A 55 20.28 10.88 -8.77
N PHE A 56 19.34 11.15 -9.67
CA PHE A 56 18.00 10.58 -9.59
C PHE A 56 18.01 9.05 -9.71
N LEU A 57 18.77 8.51 -10.65
CA LEU A 57 18.93 7.06 -10.79
C LEU A 57 19.58 6.44 -9.56
N ALA A 58 20.60 7.12 -8.98
CA ALA A 58 21.31 6.64 -7.81
C ALA A 58 20.46 6.71 -6.53
N LEU A 59 19.82 7.87 -6.28
CA LEU A 59 19.15 8.15 -5.00
C LEU A 59 17.71 7.64 -4.94
N VAL A 60 17.05 7.49 -6.09
CA VAL A 60 15.63 7.12 -6.14
C VAL A 60 15.45 5.73 -6.75
N ILE A 61 15.86 5.54 -8.00
CA ILE A 61 15.60 4.28 -8.71
C ILE A 61 16.44 3.13 -8.16
N GLY A 62 17.72 3.36 -7.84
CA GLY A 62 18.60 2.34 -7.28
C GLY A 62 18.04 1.72 -5.99
N PRO A 63 17.76 2.50 -4.93
CA PRO A 63 17.17 1.96 -3.70
C PRO A 63 15.81 1.29 -3.89
N LEU A 64 14.95 1.80 -4.80
CA LEU A 64 13.68 1.16 -5.13
C LEU A 64 13.89 -0.24 -5.71
N LEU A 65 14.71 -0.36 -6.74
CA LEU A 65 15.01 -1.65 -7.38
C LEU A 65 15.73 -2.62 -6.43
N PHE A 66 16.59 -2.10 -5.53
CA PHE A 66 17.21 -2.90 -4.49
C PHE A 66 16.18 -3.52 -3.57
N ARG A 67 15.23 -2.71 -3.08
CA ARG A 67 14.16 -3.18 -2.19
C ARG A 67 13.26 -4.19 -2.87
N GLU A 68 12.86 -3.94 -4.10
CA GLU A 68 12.05 -4.88 -4.88
C GLU A 68 12.79 -6.20 -5.14
N ALA A 69 14.08 -6.13 -5.45
CA ALA A 69 14.92 -7.31 -5.62
C ALA A 69 15.09 -8.10 -4.31
N GLN A 70 15.17 -7.40 -3.17
CA GLN A 70 15.24 -8.00 -1.83
C GLN A 70 13.93 -8.73 -1.46
N GLU A 71 12.77 -8.21 -1.87
CA GLU A 71 11.46 -8.81 -1.61
C GLU A 71 11.05 -9.89 -2.63
N ALA A 72 11.77 -9.98 -3.73
CA ALA A 72 11.44 -10.89 -4.82
C ALA A 72 11.61 -12.37 -4.43
N ASP A 73 10.60 -13.19 -4.71
CA ASP A 73 10.72 -14.64 -4.64
C ASP A 73 11.45 -15.18 -5.88
N VAL A 74 12.78 -15.17 -5.79
CA VAL A 74 13.68 -15.61 -6.87
C VAL A 74 13.36 -17.04 -7.31
N THR A 75 12.97 -17.92 -6.39
CA THR A 75 12.65 -19.33 -6.71
C THR A 75 11.41 -19.43 -7.58
N SER A 76 10.40 -18.62 -7.31
CA SER A 76 9.18 -18.54 -8.11
C SER A 76 9.41 -17.85 -9.47
N ILE A 77 10.25 -16.81 -9.52
CA ILE A 77 10.67 -16.16 -10.77
C ILE A 77 11.42 -17.13 -11.67
N LEU A 78 12.38 -17.88 -11.12
CA LEU A 78 13.14 -18.88 -11.86
C LEU A 78 12.28 -20.02 -12.43
N LYS A 79 11.13 -20.35 -11.82
CA LYS A 79 10.17 -21.30 -12.43
C LYS A 79 9.61 -20.80 -13.77
N HIS A 80 9.59 -19.49 -13.98
CA HIS A 80 9.05 -18.86 -15.17
C HIS A 80 10.11 -18.16 -16.04
N TRP A 81 11.41 -18.46 -15.83
CA TRP A 81 12.53 -17.78 -16.47
C TRP A 81 12.43 -17.66 -17.99
N LYS A 82 11.86 -18.65 -18.68
CA LYS A 82 11.74 -18.64 -20.16
C LYS A 82 10.85 -17.52 -20.69
N ILE A 83 9.70 -17.28 -20.04
CA ILE A 83 8.80 -16.17 -20.43
C ILE A 83 9.37 -14.84 -19.95
N VAL A 84 9.99 -14.81 -18.78
CA VAL A 84 10.63 -13.61 -18.25
C VAL A 84 11.74 -13.12 -19.18
N LEU A 85 12.67 -13.98 -19.57
CA LEU A 85 13.72 -13.64 -20.54
C LEU A 85 13.16 -13.25 -21.92
N TYR A 86 12.08 -13.89 -22.34
CA TYR A 86 11.41 -13.54 -23.59
C TYR A 86 10.81 -12.12 -23.53
N LEU A 87 10.23 -11.73 -22.42
CA LEU A 87 9.67 -10.38 -22.21
C LEU A 87 10.80 -9.33 -22.13
N ILE A 88 11.91 -9.63 -21.45
CA ILE A 88 13.03 -8.70 -21.24
C ILE A 88 13.81 -8.41 -22.52
N PHE A 89 14.11 -9.40 -23.36
CA PHE A 89 14.95 -9.20 -24.53
C PHE A 89 14.15 -9.11 -25.84
N PRO A 90 13.49 -10.16 -26.36
CA PRO A 90 12.80 -10.10 -27.65
C PRO A 90 11.69 -9.05 -27.69
N VAL A 91 10.86 -8.95 -26.64
CA VAL A 91 9.74 -8.03 -26.64
C VAL A 91 10.22 -6.58 -26.55
N ILE A 92 11.20 -6.26 -25.70
CA ILE A 92 11.76 -4.90 -25.61
C ILE A 92 12.43 -4.51 -26.91
N PHE A 93 13.23 -5.42 -27.51
CA PHE A 93 13.93 -5.13 -28.76
C PHE A 93 12.97 -4.85 -29.91
N VAL A 94 11.95 -5.71 -30.09
CA VAL A 94 10.93 -5.52 -31.14
C VAL A 94 10.12 -4.24 -30.87
N SER A 95 9.73 -3.98 -29.62
CA SER A 95 9.02 -2.76 -29.24
C SER A 95 9.85 -1.51 -29.54
N THR A 96 11.13 -1.50 -29.15
CA THR A 96 12.06 -0.39 -29.40
C THR A 96 12.16 -0.05 -30.88
N LEU A 97 12.41 -1.05 -31.74
CA LEU A 97 12.55 -0.84 -33.16
C LEU A 97 11.23 -0.43 -33.84
N SER A 98 10.13 -1.05 -33.46
CA SER A 98 8.83 -0.75 -34.08
C SER A 98 8.31 0.62 -33.65
N MET A 99 8.47 1.01 -32.39
CA MET A 99 8.07 2.33 -31.90
C MET A 99 8.96 3.42 -32.48
N GLY A 100 10.29 3.19 -32.50
CA GLY A 100 11.23 4.09 -33.18
C GLY A 100 10.95 4.26 -34.64
N GLY A 101 10.66 3.17 -35.37
CA GLY A 101 10.28 3.21 -36.79
C GLY A 101 8.99 3.98 -37.03
N LEU A 102 7.95 3.76 -36.19
CA LEU A 102 6.70 4.51 -36.33
C LEU A 102 6.89 6.00 -35.99
N ALA A 103 7.65 6.33 -35.00
CA ALA A 103 7.97 7.72 -34.62
C ALA A 103 8.70 8.42 -35.78
N HIS A 104 9.67 7.76 -36.41
CA HIS A 104 10.39 8.29 -37.56
C HIS A 104 9.51 8.52 -38.81
N VAL A 105 8.55 7.61 -39.06
CA VAL A 105 7.59 7.77 -40.19
C VAL A 105 6.64 8.95 -39.93
N LEU A 106 6.20 9.16 -38.71
CA LEU A 106 5.30 10.26 -38.35
C LEU A 106 6.04 11.62 -38.30
N TRP A 107 7.29 11.61 -37.88
CA TRP A 107 8.15 12.78 -37.71
C TRP A 107 9.41 12.68 -38.58
N ILE A 108 9.25 12.84 -39.89
CA ILE A 108 10.29 12.65 -40.88
C ILE A 108 11.54 13.54 -40.65
N GLY A 109 11.40 14.66 -39.96
CA GLY A 109 12.52 15.54 -39.58
C GLY A 109 13.42 15.02 -38.47
N LEU A 110 12.97 13.98 -37.70
CA LEU A 110 13.76 13.42 -36.61
C LEU A 110 14.75 12.35 -37.13
N PRO A 111 16.00 12.32 -36.62
CA PRO A 111 16.93 11.23 -36.88
C PRO A 111 16.36 9.89 -36.44
N LEU A 112 16.54 8.83 -37.21
CA LEU A 112 16.07 7.48 -36.85
C LEU A 112 16.62 7.04 -35.50
N ALA A 113 17.86 7.35 -35.19
CA ALA A 113 18.49 7.01 -33.91
C ALA A 113 17.80 7.71 -32.73
N ALA A 114 17.37 8.98 -32.89
CA ALA A 114 16.57 9.69 -31.86
C ALA A 114 15.21 9.02 -31.64
N CYS A 115 14.54 8.63 -32.73
CA CYS A 115 13.27 7.90 -32.66
C CYS A 115 13.42 6.52 -31.98
N VAL A 116 14.52 5.82 -32.28
CA VAL A 116 14.86 4.54 -31.63
C VAL A 116 15.16 4.75 -30.17
N ALA A 117 15.76 5.88 -29.74
CA ALA A 117 15.96 6.23 -28.34
C ALA A 117 14.61 6.40 -27.60
N VAL A 118 13.62 7.05 -28.24
CA VAL A 118 12.22 7.09 -27.69
C VAL A 118 11.66 5.69 -27.52
N GLY A 119 11.79 4.84 -28.55
CA GLY A 119 11.34 3.44 -28.47
C GLY A 119 12.05 2.64 -27.38
N ALA A 120 13.34 2.89 -27.12
CA ALA A 120 14.11 2.26 -26.08
C ALA A 120 13.70 2.75 -24.67
N ALA A 121 13.44 4.04 -24.50
CA ALA A 121 12.92 4.59 -23.25
C ALA A 121 11.52 4.06 -22.91
N LEU A 122 10.70 3.81 -23.93
CA LEU A 122 9.36 3.24 -23.78
C LEU A 122 9.33 1.70 -23.79
N GLY A 123 10.45 1.01 -24.05
CA GLY A 123 10.54 -0.45 -24.07
C GLY A 123 10.22 -1.09 -22.72
N PRO A 124 10.91 -0.72 -21.64
CA PRO A 124 10.72 -1.29 -20.31
C PRO A 124 9.31 -1.07 -19.75
N THR A 125 8.91 -1.92 -18.81
CA THR A 125 7.65 -1.78 -18.04
C THR A 125 7.99 -1.39 -16.63
N ASP A 126 7.26 -0.45 -16.05
CA ASP A 126 7.50 0.07 -14.71
C ASP A 126 6.90 -0.85 -13.64
N LEU A 127 7.77 -1.43 -12.81
CA LEU A 127 7.36 -2.29 -11.71
C LEU A 127 6.66 -1.51 -10.60
N VAL A 128 7.05 -0.24 -10.36
CA VAL A 128 6.42 0.63 -9.36
C VAL A 128 4.99 0.97 -9.77
N ALA A 129 4.79 1.34 -11.03
CA ALA A 129 3.46 1.58 -11.59
C ALA A 129 2.59 0.31 -11.51
N PHE A 130 3.15 -0.86 -11.84
CA PHE A 130 2.46 -2.15 -11.69
C PHE A 130 2.14 -2.47 -10.23
N ALA A 131 3.06 -2.27 -9.29
CA ALA A 131 2.83 -2.52 -7.87
C ALA A 131 1.65 -1.70 -7.34
N SER A 132 1.59 -0.40 -7.68
CA SER A 132 0.48 0.48 -7.28
C SER A 132 -0.89 0.04 -7.85
N LEU A 133 -0.92 -0.55 -9.04
CA LEU A 133 -2.12 -1.15 -9.61
C LEU A 133 -2.45 -2.49 -8.94
N SER A 134 -1.44 -3.30 -8.61
CA SER A 134 -1.61 -4.61 -7.99
C SER A 134 -2.11 -4.57 -6.54
N GLU A 135 -1.97 -3.44 -5.86
CA GLU A 135 -2.61 -3.22 -4.54
C GLU A 135 -4.14 -3.18 -4.62
N ARG A 136 -4.68 -2.86 -5.80
CA ARG A 136 -6.12 -2.70 -6.02
C ARG A 136 -6.78 -3.88 -6.71
N PHE A 137 -6.01 -4.65 -7.47
CA PHE A 137 -6.53 -5.73 -8.32
C PHE A 137 -5.80 -7.03 -8.02
N THR A 138 -6.55 -8.13 -7.96
CA THR A 138 -5.98 -9.44 -7.73
C THR A 138 -5.45 -10.05 -9.02
N PHE A 139 -4.16 -10.29 -9.02
CA PHE A 139 -3.51 -11.00 -10.10
C PHE A 139 -3.27 -12.46 -9.70
N PRO A 140 -3.47 -13.42 -10.63
CA PRO A 140 -3.02 -14.79 -10.40
C PRO A 140 -1.53 -14.81 -10.03
N LYS A 141 -1.15 -15.55 -8.97
CA LYS A 141 0.25 -15.62 -8.45
C LYS A 141 1.29 -15.84 -9.56
N ARG A 142 0.93 -16.65 -10.57
CA ARG A 142 1.78 -16.90 -11.72
C ARG A 142 2.06 -15.63 -12.54
N ILE A 143 1.04 -14.85 -12.82
CA ILE A 143 1.14 -13.59 -13.60
C ILE A 143 1.95 -12.57 -12.82
N SER A 144 1.63 -12.38 -11.52
CA SER A 144 2.37 -11.49 -10.64
C SER A 144 3.87 -11.83 -10.59
N ASN A 145 4.23 -13.12 -10.47
CA ASN A 145 5.64 -13.53 -10.45
C ASN A 145 6.35 -13.31 -11.79
N ILE A 146 5.66 -13.47 -12.93
CA ILE A 146 6.22 -13.17 -14.25
C ILE A 146 6.48 -11.66 -14.37
N LEU A 147 5.52 -10.82 -13.98
CA LEU A 147 5.64 -9.36 -14.07
C LEU A 147 6.72 -8.81 -13.13
N LYS A 148 6.79 -9.32 -11.89
CA LYS A 148 7.89 -8.99 -10.97
C LYS A 148 9.25 -9.39 -11.52
N GLY A 149 9.35 -10.58 -12.13
CA GLY A 149 10.59 -11.03 -12.75
C GLY A 149 10.98 -10.22 -13.99
N GLU A 150 10.01 -9.81 -14.80
CA GLU A 150 10.21 -8.91 -15.92
C GLU A 150 10.73 -7.56 -15.42
N GLY A 151 10.01 -6.89 -14.51
CA GLY A 151 10.30 -5.53 -14.07
C GLY A 151 11.66 -5.38 -13.39
N LEU A 152 12.19 -6.41 -12.72
CA LEU A 152 13.50 -6.36 -12.08
C LEU A 152 14.68 -6.15 -13.06
N LEU A 153 14.55 -6.60 -14.29
CA LEU A 153 15.69 -6.62 -15.24
C LEU A 153 15.42 -5.86 -16.54
N ASN A 154 14.17 -5.52 -16.83
CA ASN A 154 13.82 -4.88 -18.11
C ASN A 154 14.32 -3.44 -18.19
N ASP A 155 14.39 -2.70 -17.08
CA ASP A 155 14.89 -1.33 -17.04
C ASP A 155 16.33 -1.26 -17.49
N ALA A 156 17.16 -2.21 -17.04
CA ALA A 156 18.53 -2.34 -17.50
C ALA A 156 18.60 -2.57 -19.03
N SER A 157 17.72 -3.42 -19.58
CA SER A 157 17.70 -3.71 -21.01
C SER A 157 17.30 -2.48 -21.83
N GLY A 158 16.32 -1.72 -21.38
CA GLY A 158 15.87 -0.48 -22.02
C GLY A 158 16.93 0.60 -21.96
N LEU A 159 17.56 0.81 -20.80
CA LEU A 159 18.62 1.80 -20.64
C LEU A 159 19.84 1.49 -21.55
N ILE A 160 20.22 0.22 -21.67
CA ILE A 160 21.31 -0.17 -22.58
C ILE A 160 20.91 0.08 -24.03
N ALA A 161 19.71 -0.30 -24.45
CA ALA A 161 19.20 -0.02 -25.80
C ALA A 161 19.17 1.50 -26.08
N PHE A 162 18.77 2.30 -25.10
CA PHE A 162 18.78 3.76 -25.16
C PHE A 162 20.21 4.32 -25.30
N ARG A 163 21.16 3.89 -24.48
CA ARG A 163 22.58 4.31 -24.57
C ARG A 163 23.16 3.97 -25.97
N VAL A 164 22.84 2.80 -26.51
CA VAL A 164 23.26 2.43 -27.88
C VAL A 164 22.64 3.33 -28.95
N ALA A 165 21.35 3.63 -28.84
CA ALA A 165 20.67 4.55 -29.73
C ALA A 165 21.24 5.98 -29.63
N LEU A 166 21.54 6.44 -28.44
CA LEU A 166 22.15 7.73 -28.16
C LEU A 166 23.57 7.86 -28.77
N ILE A 167 24.41 6.83 -28.63
CA ILE A 167 25.74 6.78 -29.25
C ILE A 167 25.59 6.83 -30.76
N ALA A 168 24.67 6.05 -31.35
CA ALA A 168 24.41 6.10 -32.78
C ALA A 168 23.91 7.47 -33.25
N TRP A 169 23.15 8.18 -32.44
CA TRP A 169 22.68 9.53 -32.75
C TRP A 169 23.80 10.57 -32.69
N THR A 170 24.64 10.51 -31.61
CA THR A 170 25.73 11.48 -31.43
C THR A 170 26.92 11.26 -32.36
N THR A 171 27.26 10.01 -32.70
CA THR A 171 28.43 9.67 -33.53
C THR A 171 28.09 9.50 -35.01
N GLY A 172 26.79 9.39 -35.36
CA GLY A 172 26.36 9.08 -36.72
C GLY A 172 26.71 7.66 -37.21
N THR A 173 27.33 6.82 -36.38
CA THR A 173 27.75 5.45 -36.71
C THR A 173 27.13 4.42 -35.78
N PHE A 174 26.66 3.33 -36.35
CA PHE A 174 26.08 2.22 -35.60
C PHE A 174 26.84 0.93 -35.87
N SER A 175 27.38 0.31 -34.81
CA SER A 175 28.03 -0.99 -34.87
C SER A 175 27.36 -1.99 -33.95
N ILE A 176 26.72 -3.00 -34.50
CA ILE A 176 26.08 -4.09 -33.74
C ILE A 176 27.10 -4.82 -32.85
N ALA A 177 28.32 -5.02 -33.33
CA ALA A 177 29.37 -5.70 -32.59
C ALA A 177 29.80 -4.90 -31.35
N GLN A 178 30.03 -3.58 -31.49
CA GLN A 178 30.38 -2.71 -30.36
C GLN A 178 29.21 -2.62 -29.36
N ALA A 179 27.97 -2.46 -29.83
CA ALA A 179 26.80 -2.48 -29.00
C ALA A 179 26.67 -3.78 -28.19
N GLY A 180 26.86 -4.94 -28.83
CA GLY A 180 26.83 -6.25 -28.18
C GLY A 180 27.93 -6.43 -27.13
N ILE A 181 29.15 -5.99 -27.41
CA ILE A 181 30.27 -6.05 -26.48
C ILE A 181 30.03 -5.13 -25.29
N SER A 182 29.61 -3.88 -25.49
CA SER A 182 29.29 -2.94 -24.44
C SER A 182 28.17 -3.44 -23.53
N LEU A 183 27.14 -4.03 -24.12
CA LEU A 183 26.05 -4.69 -23.39
C LEU A 183 26.56 -5.84 -22.52
N ALA A 184 27.39 -6.73 -23.08
CA ALA A 184 27.97 -7.86 -22.33
C ALA A 184 28.84 -7.37 -21.17
N ILE A 185 29.70 -6.36 -21.39
CA ILE A 185 30.54 -5.75 -20.35
C ILE A 185 29.67 -5.12 -19.25
N SER A 186 28.63 -4.36 -19.61
CA SER A 186 27.71 -3.75 -18.64
C SER A 186 26.98 -4.77 -17.79
N ILE A 187 26.52 -5.87 -18.37
CA ILE A 187 25.82 -6.93 -17.66
C ILE A 187 26.79 -7.70 -16.76
N VAL A 188 27.89 -8.23 -17.31
CA VAL A 188 28.84 -9.06 -16.56
C VAL A 188 29.54 -8.23 -15.48
N GLY A 189 29.92 -6.99 -15.80
CA GLY A 189 30.50 -6.07 -14.83
C GLY A 189 29.52 -5.72 -13.71
N GLY A 190 28.27 -5.39 -14.05
CA GLY A 190 27.23 -5.11 -13.06
C GLY A 190 26.97 -6.31 -12.12
N LEU A 191 26.90 -7.53 -12.68
CA LEU A 191 26.80 -8.77 -11.88
C LEU A 191 27.99 -8.92 -10.93
N ALA A 192 29.21 -8.68 -11.40
CA ALA A 192 30.42 -8.81 -10.60
C ALA A 192 30.47 -7.78 -9.46
N VAL A 193 30.15 -6.51 -9.74
CA VAL A 193 30.08 -5.44 -8.72
C VAL A 193 29.01 -5.73 -7.69
N GLY A 194 27.79 -6.09 -8.12
CA GLY A 194 26.69 -6.42 -7.21
C GLY A 194 27.01 -7.60 -6.30
N LEU A 195 27.66 -8.64 -6.83
CA LEU A 195 28.16 -9.76 -6.03
C LEU A 195 29.23 -9.31 -5.02
N MET A 196 30.20 -8.53 -5.47
CA MET A 196 31.32 -8.06 -4.63
C MET A 196 30.80 -7.19 -3.48
N THR A 197 29.96 -6.22 -3.76
CA THR A 197 29.40 -5.31 -2.74
C THR A 197 28.49 -6.05 -1.75
N ALA A 198 27.70 -7.02 -2.21
CA ALA A 198 26.92 -7.89 -1.32
C ALA A 198 27.81 -8.74 -0.39
N LEU A 199 28.94 -9.29 -0.91
CA LEU A 199 29.90 -10.06 -0.11
C LEU A 199 30.62 -9.16 0.90
N ILE A 200 31.03 -7.95 0.50
CA ILE A 200 31.66 -6.96 1.41
C ILE A 200 30.67 -6.58 2.52
N ASN A 201 29.42 -6.28 2.18
CA ASN A 201 28.37 -5.97 3.18
C ASN A 201 28.16 -7.13 4.15
N ARG A 202 28.14 -8.37 3.64
CA ARG A 202 28.04 -9.58 4.47
C ARG A 202 29.24 -9.74 5.41
N PHE A 203 30.44 -9.49 4.90
CA PHE A 203 31.65 -9.56 5.71
C PHE A 203 31.64 -8.49 6.80
N LEU A 204 31.28 -7.23 6.45
CA LEU A 204 31.21 -6.13 7.39
C LEU A 204 30.17 -6.40 8.50
N HIS A 205 28.99 -6.89 8.14
CA HIS A 205 27.98 -7.30 9.11
C HIS A 205 28.49 -8.40 10.05
N SER A 206 29.13 -9.45 9.50
CA SER A 206 29.71 -10.53 10.31
C SER A 206 30.83 -10.04 11.23
N PHE A 207 31.63 -9.10 10.75
CA PHE A 207 32.71 -8.47 11.55
C PHE A 207 32.12 -7.66 12.72
N LEU A 208 31.11 -6.80 12.47
CA LEU A 208 30.47 -6.02 13.53
C LEU A 208 29.83 -6.92 14.60
N LEU A 209 29.20 -8.02 14.18
CA LEU A 209 28.67 -9.03 15.11
C LEU A 209 29.79 -9.66 15.96
N SER A 210 30.94 -9.98 15.38
CA SER A 210 32.06 -10.61 16.08
C SER A 210 32.67 -9.71 17.14
N VAL A 211 32.71 -8.42 16.88
CA VAL A 211 33.23 -7.37 17.79
C VAL A 211 32.17 -6.90 18.81
N ARG A 212 30.95 -7.42 18.74
CA ARG A 212 29.79 -6.97 19.55
C ARG A 212 29.48 -5.48 19.43
N ALA A 213 29.80 -4.87 18.28
CA ALA A 213 29.57 -3.47 17.99
C ALA A 213 28.28 -3.24 17.16
N THR A 214 27.34 -4.19 17.22
CA THR A 214 26.08 -4.10 16.49
C THR A 214 25.03 -3.39 17.33
N ASP A 215 24.49 -2.30 16.77
CA ASP A 215 23.28 -1.65 17.22
C ASP A 215 22.30 -1.52 16.04
N ILE A 216 21.05 -1.16 16.35
CA ILE A 216 19.98 -1.03 15.35
C ILE A 216 20.32 0.04 14.30
N ALA A 217 20.96 1.15 14.72
CA ALA A 217 21.28 2.25 13.83
C ALA A 217 22.39 1.88 12.82
N SER A 218 23.45 1.22 13.28
CA SER A 218 24.56 0.76 12.41
C SER A 218 24.07 -0.24 11.36
N GLU A 219 23.25 -1.20 11.74
CA GLU A 219 22.67 -2.18 10.83
C GLU A 219 21.76 -1.52 9.78
N LEU A 220 20.93 -0.57 10.21
CA LEU A 220 20.05 0.18 9.32
C LEU A 220 20.85 1.02 8.32
N LEU A 221 21.88 1.72 8.78
CA LEU A 221 22.75 2.52 7.91
C LEU A 221 23.49 1.66 6.88
N LEU A 222 23.99 0.48 7.28
CA LEU A 222 24.58 -0.48 6.35
C LEU A 222 23.59 -0.95 5.30
N ASP A 223 22.32 -1.12 5.68
CA ASP A 223 21.27 -1.57 4.77
C ASP A 223 20.88 -0.49 3.76
N LEU A 224 20.70 0.75 4.23
CA LEU A 224 20.35 1.89 3.39
C LEU A 224 21.50 2.38 2.50
N SER A 225 22.74 2.25 2.96
CA SER A 225 23.91 2.67 2.17
C SER A 225 24.28 1.70 1.05
N LEU A 226 23.93 0.40 1.18
CA LEU A 226 24.33 -0.63 0.23
C LEU A 226 23.89 -0.35 -1.22
N PRO A 227 22.61 -0.02 -1.52
CA PRO A 227 22.21 0.29 -2.90
C PRO A 227 22.94 1.50 -3.46
N LEU A 228 23.14 2.55 -2.66
CA LEU A 228 23.84 3.76 -3.10
C LEU A 228 25.31 3.47 -3.44
N LEU A 229 26.03 2.84 -2.52
CA LEU A 229 27.44 2.47 -2.73
C LEU A 229 27.59 1.54 -3.93
N THR A 230 26.70 0.55 -4.08
CA THR A 230 26.73 -0.38 -5.20
C THR A 230 26.53 0.35 -6.52
N PHE A 231 25.57 1.27 -6.59
CA PHE A 231 25.31 2.05 -7.80
C PHE A 231 26.53 2.93 -8.19
N PHE A 232 27.05 3.72 -7.24
CA PHE A 232 28.18 4.61 -7.50
C PHE A 232 29.47 3.85 -7.89
N ILE A 233 29.76 2.72 -7.25
CA ILE A 233 30.92 1.89 -7.63
C ILE A 233 30.74 1.37 -9.07
N ALA A 234 29.55 0.89 -9.43
CA ALA A 234 29.31 0.36 -10.76
C ALA A 234 29.41 1.43 -11.86
N GLU A 235 28.76 2.59 -11.69
CA GLU A 235 28.85 3.70 -12.65
C GLU A 235 30.26 4.27 -12.74
N GLY A 236 31.01 4.32 -11.61
CA GLY A 236 32.41 4.78 -11.58
C GLY A 236 33.37 3.92 -12.42
N ILE A 237 33.05 2.66 -12.66
CA ILE A 237 33.80 1.76 -13.56
C ILE A 237 33.09 1.53 -14.91
N HIS A 238 32.08 2.37 -15.23
CA HIS A 238 31.32 2.36 -16.47
C HIS A 238 30.58 1.04 -16.75
N VAL A 239 30.06 0.37 -15.72
CA VAL A 239 29.16 -0.78 -15.83
C VAL A 239 27.76 -0.43 -15.27
N SER A 240 26.77 -1.29 -15.54
CA SER A 240 25.39 -0.98 -15.15
C SER A 240 25.19 -0.96 -13.63
N GLY A 241 24.96 0.23 -13.06
CA GLY A 241 24.61 0.44 -11.66
C GLY A 241 23.28 -0.25 -11.30
N ILE A 242 22.29 -0.22 -12.19
CA ILE A 242 20.98 -0.87 -12.00
C ILE A 242 21.13 -2.38 -11.81
N ILE A 243 21.88 -3.06 -12.69
CA ILE A 243 22.11 -4.51 -12.58
C ILE A 243 22.85 -4.83 -11.28
N ALA A 244 23.87 -4.04 -10.94
CA ALA A 244 24.65 -4.24 -9.73
C ALA A 244 23.78 -4.18 -8.47
N VAL A 245 22.91 -3.17 -8.40
CA VAL A 245 21.99 -2.96 -7.26
C VAL A 245 20.96 -4.08 -7.15
N VAL A 246 20.36 -4.52 -8.25
CA VAL A 246 19.42 -5.64 -8.27
C VAL A 246 20.09 -6.93 -7.76
N VAL A 247 21.29 -7.23 -8.24
CA VAL A 247 22.05 -8.41 -7.79
C VAL A 247 22.37 -8.35 -6.31
N ALA A 248 22.81 -7.17 -5.81
CA ALA A 248 23.07 -6.97 -4.39
C ALA A 248 21.80 -7.19 -3.55
N GLY A 249 20.63 -6.71 -4.01
CA GLY A 249 19.33 -6.91 -3.36
C GLY A 249 18.92 -8.40 -3.30
N ILE A 250 19.02 -9.13 -4.40
CA ILE A 250 18.74 -10.57 -4.48
C ILE A 250 19.64 -11.36 -3.52
N LEU A 251 20.93 -11.07 -3.48
CA LEU A 251 21.88 -11.77 -2.62
C LEU A 251 21.67 -11.46 -1.15
N LYS A 252 21.18 -10.27 -0.82
CA LYS A 252 20.80 -9.91 0.55
C LYS A 252 19.51 -10.59 1.00
N ALA A 253 18.54 -10.82 0.11
CA ALA A 253 17.30 -11.54 0.39
C ALA A 253 17.53 -13.02 0.79
N SER A 254 18.60 -13.63 0.33
CA SER A 254 18.93 -15.05 0.50
C SER A 254 19.39 -15.44 1.92
N ARG A 255 19.19 -14.63 2.94
CA ARG A 255 19.62 -14.97 4.32
C ARG A 255 18.73 -16.03 4.97
N PHE A 256 19.37 -17.10 5.44
CA PHE A 256 18.82 -17.95 6.50
C PHE A 256 18.83 -17.12 7.80
N LYS A 257 17.65 -16.64 8.22
CA LYS A 257 17.51 -15.85 9.46
C LYS A 257 17.79 -16.77 10.66
N LYS A 258 18.88 -16.50 11.37
CA LYS A 258 19.06 -16.97 12.74
C LYS A 258 18.21 -16.08 13.64
N ILE A 259 17.36 -16.67 14.46
CA ILE A 259 16.39 -15.94 15.28
C ILE A 259 17.05 -15.56 16.60
N ASN A 260 17.76 -14.43 16.63
CA ASN A 260 18.14 -13.76 17.86
C ASN A 260 17.19 -12.59 18.10
N LEU A 261 16.90 -12.26 19.36
CA LEU A 261 15.98 -11.17 19.73
C LEU A 261 16.40 -9.82 19.14
N LEU A 262 17.70 -9.53 19.12
CA LEU A 262 18.27 -8.32 18.52
C LEU A 262 18.03 -8.29 16.99
N GLU A 263 18.25 -9.40 16.29
CA GLU A 263 18.01 -9.51 14.86
C GLU A 263 16.52 -9.30 14.50
N ALA A 264 15.60 -9.78 15.35
CA ALA A 264 14.16 -9.56 15.15
C ALA A 264 13.77 -8.08 15.33
N GLN A 265 14.38 -7.37 16.28
CA GLN A 265 14.16 -5.93 16.45
C GLN A 265 14.74 -5.13 15.27
N VAL A 266 15.95 -5.44 14.84
CA VAL A 266 16.58 -4.82 13.65
C VAL A 266 15.70 -5.05 12.41
N ASP A 267 15.23 -6.27 12.17
CA ASP A 267 14.36 -6.58 11.03
C ASP A 267 13.08 -5.74 11.06
N THR A 268 12.43 -5.60 12.21
CA THR A 268 11.18 -4.82 12.35
C THR A 268 11.41 -3.33 12.08
N VAL A 269 12.49 -2.76 12.62
CA VAL A 269 12.85 -1.36 12.39
C VAL A 269 13.23 -1.13 10.93
N THR A 270 14.07 -2.01 10.37
CA THR A 270 14.50 -1.95 8.96
C THR A 270 13.30 -2.02 8.01
N GLU A 271 12.35 -2.93 8.26
CA GLU A 271 11.13 -3.07 7.44
C GLU A 271 10.28 -1.78 7.51
N THR A 272 10.11 -1.21 8.71
CA THR A 272 9.35 0.05 8.90
C THR A 272 10.02 1.23 8.19
N VAL A 273 11.33 1.35 8.30
CA VAL A 273 12.10 2.43 7.63
C VAL A 273 12.05 2.25 6.12
N TRP A 274 12.28 1.04 5.60
CA TRP A 274 12.17 0.77 4.17
C TRP A 274 10.79 1.04 3.62
N HIS A 275 9.73 0.68 4.35
CA HIS A 275 8.36 1.02 3.94
C HIS A 275 8.18 2.55 3.79
N THR A 276 8.70 3.34 4.72
CA THR A 276 8.64 4.80 4.67
C THR A 276 9.49 5.36 3.54
N VAL A 277 10.73 4.87 3.38
CA VAL A 277 11.64 5.30 2.32
C VAL A 277 11.06 4.96 0.94
N THR A 278 10.56 3.75 0.73
CA THR A 278 9.92 3.33 -0.53
C THR A 278 8.71 4.20 -0.84
N PHE A 279 7.88 4.52 0.16
CA PHE A 279 6.77 5.44 0.00
C PHE A 279 7.22 6.84 -0.47
N MET A 280 8.27 7.38 0.16
CA MET A 280 8.83 8.70 -0.22
C MET A 280 9.43 8.66 -1.64
N LEU A 281 10.21 7.63 -1.95
CA LEU A 281 10.85 7.48 -3.25
C LEU A 281 9.82 7.28 -4.37
N ASN A 282 8.82 6.42 -4.19
CA ASN A 282 7.73 6.26 -5.15
C ASN A 282 6.97 7.57 -5.37
N GLY A 283 6.70 8.29 -4.28
CA GLY A 283 6.03 9.57 -4.37
C GLY A 283 6.85 10.62 -5.11
N SER A 284 8.18 10.68 -4.88
CA SER A 284 9.07 11.61 -5.59
C SER A 284 9.04 11.38 -7.09
N VAL A 285 9.06 10.12 -7.48
CA VAL A 285 9.00 9.67 -8.86
C VAL A 285 7.76 10.22 -9.57
N PHE A 286 6.57 10.05 -9.00
CA PHE A 286 5.31 10.49 -9.63
C PHE A 286 5.08 12.02 -9.53
N VAL A 287 5.53 12.66 -8.46
CA VAL A 287 5.48 14.13 -8.35
C VAL A 287 6.38 14.79 -9.38
N LEU A 288 7.61 14.30 -9.53
CA LEU A 288 8.54 14.79 -10.54
C LEU A 288 7.98 14.56 -11.95
N LEU A 289 7.38 13.40 -12.23
CA LEU A 289 6.68 13.17 -13.48
C LEU A 289 5.62 14.25 -13.76
N GLY A 290 4.83 14.60 -12.75
CA GLY A 290 3.82 15.65 -12.88
C GLY A 290 4.43 17.02 -13.17
N MET A 291 5.51 17.40 -12.51
CA MET A 291 6.22 18.66 -12.72
C MET A 291 6.83 18.73 -14.14
N GLU A 292 7.49 17.66 -14.58
CA GLU A 292 8.07 17.57 -15.92
C GLU A 292 6.99 17.63 -17.02
N LEU A 293 5.84 16.98 -16.82
CA LEU A 293 4.72 17.04 -17.76
C LEU A 293 4.24 18.49 -17.97
N GLU A 294 4.16 19.31 -16.91
CA GLU A 294 3.75 20.70 -17.03
C GLU A 294 4.80 21.53 -17.76
N MET A 295 6.08 21.41 -17.37
CA MET A 295 7.18 22.15 -17.97
C MET A 295 7.29 21.93 -19.50
N ILE A 296 6.93 20.73 -19.97
CA ILE A 296 7.07 20.33 -21.36
C ILE A 296 5.80 20.61 -22.15
N ALA A 297 4.65 20.39 -21.55
CA ALA A 297 3.38 20.49 -22.27
C ALA A 297 3.09 21.93 -22.71
N GLU A 298 3.37 22.92 -21.88
CA GLU A 298 3.07 24.32 -22.18
C GLU A 298 3.87 24.85 -23.40
N PRO A 299 5.21 24.74 -23.46
CA PRO A 299 5.98 25.21 -24.61
C PRO A 299 5.62 24.50 -25.92
N ILE A 300 5.36 23.19 -25.86
CA ILE A 300 5.07 22.39 -27.06
C ILE A 300 3.68 22.67 -27.61
N LEU A 301 2.67 22.74 -26.72
CA LEU A 301 1.28 22.97 -27.13
C LEU A 301 1.02 24.41 -27.61
N LYS A 302 1.83 25.37 -27.16
CA LYS A 302 1.81 26.77 -27.63
C LYS A 302 2.69 27.04 -28.84
N SER A 303 3.52 26.11 -29.23
CA SER A 303 4.43 26.27 -30.38
C SER A 303 3.68 26.14 -31.68
N ASP A 304 3.84 27.13 -32.57
CA ASP A 304 3.34 27.08 -33.95
C ASP A 304 4.07 26.05 -34.84
N PHE A 305 5.22 25.52 -34.37
CA PHE A 305 5.99 24.53 -35.12
C PHE A 305 5.36 23.13 -35.11
N TYR A 306 4.58 22.80 -34.08
CA TYR A 306 4.04 21.46 -33.93
C TYR A 306 2.53 21.46 -34.13
N ASN A 307 2.03 20.54 -34.91
CA ASN A 307 0.59 20.32 -35.03
C ASN A 307 0.10 19.51 -33.80
N ASN A 308 -0.65 20.17 -32.91
CA ASN A 308 -1.15 19.57 -31.67
C ASN A 308 -1.98 18.30 -31.90
N VAL A 309 -2.72 18.23 -33.04
CA VAL A 309 -3.50 17.04 -33.38
C VAL A 309 -2.56 15.90 -33.73
N LEU A 310 -1.49 16.17 -34.52
CA LEU A 310 -0.48 15.16 -34.86
C LEU A 310 0.27 14.65 -33.61
N LEU A 311 0.59 15.53 -32.67
CA LEU A 311 1.21 15.16 -31.39
C LEU A 311 0.34 14.18 -30.62
N LEU A 312 -0.92 14.50 -30.39
CA LEU A 312 -1.85 13.65 -29.67
C LEU A 312 -2.07 12.32 -30.40
N VAL A 313 -2.29 12.37 -31.70
CA VAL A 313 -2.43 11.15 -32.52
C VAL A 313 -1.18 10.27 -32.42
N THR A 314 0.02 10.86 -32.44
CA THR A 314 1.27 10.12 -32.27
C THR A 314 1.35 9.43 -30.93
N VAL A 315 1.01 10.11 -29.84
CA VAL A 315 1.00 9.53 -28.47
C VAL A 315 0.03 8.34 -28.40
N PHE A 316 -1.21 8.50 -28.90
CA PHE A 316 -2.19 7.42 -28.90
C PHE A 316 -1.77 6.26 -29.80
N LEU A 317 -1.21 6.53 -30.97
CA LEU A 317 -0.76 5.50 -31.91
C LEU A 317 0.45 4.72 -31.38
N LEU A 318 1.42 5.41 -30.75
CA LEU A 318 2.54 4.76 -30.07
C LEU A 318 2.07 3.91 -28.91
N THR A 319 1.12 4.39 -28.11
CA THR A 319 0.56 3.62 -26.99
C THR A 319 -0.20 2.38 -27.48
N PHE A 320 -1.00 2.53 -28.53
CA PHE A 320 -1.68 1.39 -29.15
C PHE A 320 -0.68 0.37 -29.71
N LEU A 321 0.33 0.83 -30.45
CA LEU A 321 1.38 -0.03 -31.01
C LEU A 321 2.14 -0.77 -29.90
N LEU A 322 2.44 -0.09 -28.79
CA LEU A 322 3.08 -0.69 -27.63
C LEU A 322 2.32 -1.91 -27.10
N PHE A 323 1.03 -1.74 -26.82
CA PHE A 323 0.20 -2.84 -26.33
C PHE A 323 -0.06 -3.90 -27.41
N ALA A 324 -0.21 -3.50 -28.68
CA ALA A 324 -0.40 -4.43 -29.78
C ALA A 324 0.81 -5.34 -30.00
N ILE A 325 2.03 -4.79 -30.03
CA ILE A 325 3.26 -5.57 -30.15
C ILE A 325 3.41 -6.51 -28.96
N ARG A 326 3.20 -5.98 -27.75
CA ARG A 326 3.30 -6.79 -26.53
C ARG A 326 2.31 -7.96 -26.55
N PHE A 327 1.07 -7.70 -26.95
CA PHE A 327 0.05 -8.76 -27.09
C PHE A 327 0.44 -9.80 -28.15
N VAL A 328 0.86 -9.37 -29.35
CA VAL A 328 1.26 -10.28 -30.43
C VAL A 328 2.43 -11.16 -30.01
N MET A 329 3.43 -10.57 -29.37
CA MET A 329 4.60 -11.30 -28.89
C MET A 329 4.22 -12.31 -27.79
N ILE A 330 3.42 -11.91 -26.81
CA ILE A 330 2.94 -12.81 -25.74
C ILE A 330 2.07 -13.93 -26.36
N TYR A 331 1.18 -13.57 -27.28
CA TYR A 331 0.36 -14.55 -28.00
C TYR A 331 1.23 -15.55 -28.76
N GLY A 332 2.23 -15.10 -29.49
CA GLY A 332 3.19 -15.96 -30.22
C GLY A 332 3.92 -16.93 -29.29
N PHE A 333 4.40 -16.45 -28.13
CA PHE A 333 5.05 -17.29 -27.13
C PHE A 333 4.11 -18.38 -26.60
N TYR A 334 2.89 -18.02 -26.23
CA TYR A 334 1.89 -18.97 -25.73
C TYR A 334 1.46 -19.94 -26.85
N ALA A 335 1.23 -19.47 -28.06
CA ALA A 335 0.84 -20.31 -29.20
C ALA A 335 1.91 -21.38 -29.49
N PHE A 336 3.19 -21.00 -29.52
CA PHE A 336 4.29 -21.93 -29.71
C PHE A 336 4.37 -22.97 -28.58
N ARG A 337 4.23 -22.53 -27.32
CA ARG A 337 4.31 -23.40 -26.16
C ARG A 337 3.11 -24.33 -26.02
N ILE A 338 1.90 -23.84 -26.31
CA ILE A 338 0.65 -24.61 -26.18
C ILE A 338 0.52 -25.63 -27.32
N LYS A 339 0.95 -25.28 -28.53
CA LYS A 339 1.02 -26.23 -29.66
C LYS A 339 1.87 -27.44 -29.29
N LYS A 340 2.98 -27.20 -28.56
CA LYS A 340 3.85 -28.29 -28.05
C LYS A 340 3.19 -29.14 -26.96
N LEU A 341 2.20 -28.61 -26.22
CA LEU A 341 1.53 -29.25 -25.08
C LEU A 341 0.11 -29.75 -25.39
N GLN A 342 -0.37 -29.62 -26.65
CA GLN A 342 -1.72 -29.99 -27.13
C GLN A 342 -2.87 -29.44 -26.25
N LYS A 343 -2.73 -28.24 -25.71
CA LYS A 343 -3.75 -27.56 -24.87
C LYS A 343 -4.52 -26.49 -25.67
N SER A 344 -5.71 -26.13 -25.21
CA SER A 344 -6.53 -25.08 -25.84
C SER A 344 -5.98 -23.68 -25.48
N LEU A 345 -5.75 -22.84 -26.51
CA LEU A 345 -5.28 -21.46 -26.39
C LEU A 345 -6.28 -20.56 -25.68
N HIS A 346 -7.58 -20.82 -25.85
CA HIS A 346 -8.66 -19.97 -25.31
C HIS A 346 -8.62 -19.81 -23.77
N LYS A 347 -8.16 -20.83 -23.07
CA LYS A 347 -8.01 -20.78 -21.60
C LYS A 347 -6.96 -19.80 -21.09
N TYR A 348 -6.05 -19.34 -21.97
CA TYR A 348 -4.93 -18.45 -21.61
C TYR A 348 -5.10 -17.02 -22.12
N VAL A 349 -6.22 -16.72 -22.81
CA VAL A 349 -6.46 -15.37 -23.37
C VAL A 349 -6.51 -14.33 -22.25
N LYS A 350 -7.16 -14.63 -21.14
CA LYS A 350 -7.21 -13.75 -19.97
C LYS A 350 -5.81 -13.48 -19.38
N ASP A 351 -4.97 -14.52 -19.24
CA ASP A 351 -3.58 -14.38 -18.79
C ASP A 351 -2.76 -13.48 -19.76
N MET A 352 -2.96 -13.68 -21.09
CA MET A 352 -2.26 -12.87 -22.10
C MET A 352 -2.67 -11.41 -22.05
N LEU A 353 -3.96 -11.12 -21.89
CA LEU A 353 -4.47 -9.75 -21.73
C LEU A 353 -3.97 -9.11 -20.44
N LEU A 354 -3.99 -9.84 -19.32
CA LEU A 354 -3.40 -9.37 -18.06
C LEU A 354 -1.93 -9.04 -18.21
N LEU A 355 -1.11 -9.91 -18.79
CA LEU A 355 0.31 -9.64 -19.06
C LEU A 355 0.53 -8.46 -20.00
N THR A 356 -0.37 -8.24 -20.95
CA THR A 356 -0.27 -7.14 -21.91
C THR A 356 -0.55 -5.80 -21.23
N PHE A 357 -1.72 -5.65 -20.59
CA PHE A 357 -2.16 -4.38 -20.02
C PHE A 357 -1.48 -4.06 -18.68
N SER A 358 -0.84 -5.03 -18.03
CA SER A 358 0.05 -4.77 -16.89
C SER A 358 1.41 -4.20 -17.30
N GLY A 359 1.72 -4.16 -18.58
CA GLY A 359 2.96 -3.58 -19.12
C GLY A 359 2.91 -2.06 -19.23
N VAL A 360 2.40 -1.38 -18.20
CA VAL A 360 2.35 0.08 -18.11
C VAL A 360 3.74 0.69 -18.04
N LYS A 361 3.85 1.92 -18.49
CA LYS A 361 5.09 2.71 -18.43
C LYS A 361 5.04 3.65 -17.24
N GLY A 362 6.21 4.03 -16.76
CA GLY A 362 6.33 4.90 -15.59
C GLY A 362 7.52 5.84 -15.72
N THR A 363 8.04 6.22 -14.58
CA THR A 363 9.04 7.27 -14.42
C THR A 363 10.42 6.89 -14.91
N VAL A 364 10.79 5.61 -14.92
CA VAL A 364 12.06 5.16 -15.49
C VAL A 364 12.14 5.48 -17.00
N SER A 365 11.01 5.42 -17.72
CA SER A 365 10.94 5.84 -19.11
C SER A 365 11.28 7.32 -19.27
N ILE A 366 10.79 8.18 -18.37
CA ILE A 366 11.09 9.62 -18.40
C ILE A 366 12.51 9.89 -17.94
N ALA A 367 12.95 9.26 -16.84
CA ALA A 367 14.34 9.37 -16.40
C ALA A 367 15.35 8.98 -17.51
N THR A 368 14.99 7.96 -18.29
CA THR A 368 15.83 7.52 -19.42
C THR A 368 15.95 8.60 -20.51
N ILE A 369 14.85 9.27 -20.88
CA ILE A 369 14.89 10.30 -21.92
C ILE A 369 15.59 11.58 -21.46
N LEU A 370 15.57 11.87 -20.14
CA LEU A 370 16.31 12.99 -19.53
C LEU A 370 17.84 12.82 -19.60
N LEU A 371 18.35 11.62 -19.93
CA LEU A 371 19.77 11.37 -20.18
C LEU A 371 20.27 11.92 -21.52
N ILE A 372 19.40 12.51 -22.35
CA ILE A 372 19.81 13.14 -23.61
C ILE A 372 20.66 14.36 -23.29
N PRO A 373 21.89 14.45 -23.85
CA PRO A 373 22.77 15.60 -23.59
C PRO A 373 22.18 16.92 -24.11
N SER A 374 22.46 18.02 -23.41
CA SER A 374 21.98 19.37 -23.73
C SER A 374 22.41 19.92 -25.11
N ASN A 375 23.44 19.35 -25.71
CA ASN A 375 23.86 19.72 -27.06
C ASN A 375 22.88 19.26 -28.20
N LEU A 376 21.86 18.46 -27.85
CA LEU A 376 20.80 17.99 -28.74
C LEU A 376 19.44 18.65 -28.44
N GLU A 377 19.47 19.89 -27.98
CA GLU A 377 18.28 20.59 -27.41
C GLU A 377 17.13 20.83 -28.41
N GLN A 378 17.36 20.89 -29.70
CA GLN A 378 16.30 21.23 -30.66
C GLN A 378 15.17 20.22 -30.73
N GLU A 379 15.49 18.93 -30.61
CA GLU A 379 14.51 17.84 -30.69
C GLU A 379 14.05 17.33 -29.34
N TYR A 380 14.78 17.67 -28.29
CA TYR A 380 14.57 17.20 -26.91
C TYR A 380 13.14 17.40 -26.39
N PRO A 381 12.50 18.60 -26.49
CA PRO A 381 11.15 18.79 -25.96
C PRO A 381 10.11 17.86 -26.58
N LEU A 382 10.20 17.64 -27.93
CA LEU A 382 9.30 16.75 -28.62
C LEU A 382 9.45 15.30 -28.17
N LEU A 383 10.69 14.81 -28.05
CA LEU A 383 10.97 13.43 -27.62
C LEU A 383 10.46 13.20 -26.20
N LEU A 384 10.68 14.17 -25.31
CA LEU A 384 10.24 14.12 -23.92
C LEU A 384 8.71 14.14 -23.82
N PHE A 385 8.04 15.00 -24.61
CA PHE A 385 6.57 15.04 -24.70
C PHE A 385 5.99 13.70 -25.15
N LEU A 386 6.57 13.07 -26.18
CA LEU A 386 6.11 11.77 -26.66
C LEU A 386 6.26 10.69 -25.59
N VAL A 387 7.40 10.62 -24.91
CA VAL A 387 7.65 9.63 -23.87
C VAL A 387 6.72 9.87 -22.65
N ALA A 388 6.59 11.10 -22.20
CA ALA A 388 5.74 11.47 -21.07
C ALA A 388 4.24 11.21 -21.38
N GLY A 389 3.81 11.59 -22.60
CA GLY A 389 2.44 11.34 -23.06
C GLY A 389 2.09 9.86 -23.15
N VAL A 390 2.98 9.05 -23.77
CA VAL A 390 2.78 7.58 -23.84
C VAL A 390 2.79 6.96 -22.44
N THR A 391 3.66 7.42 -21.54
CA THR A 391 3.71 6.97 -20.15
C THR A 391 2.38 7.22 -19.44
N LEU A 392 1.86 8.44 -19.51
CA LEU A 392 0.58 8.80 -18.89
C LEU A 392 -0.59 7.99 -19.48
N VAL A 393 -0.70 7.93 -20.82
CA VAL A 393 -1.80 7.22 -21.51
C VAL A 393 -1.72 5.72 -21.24
N SER A 394 -0.53 5.12 -21.21
CA SER A 394 -0.38 3.69 -20.89
C SER A 394 -0.79 3.39 -19.46
N PHE A 395 -0.44 4.26 -18.50
CA PHE A 395 -0.85 4.12 -17.11
C PHE A 395 -2.38 4.24 -16.94
N LEU A 396 -3.00 5.23 -17.56
CA LEU A 396 -4.46 5.38 -17.58
C LEU A 396 -5.15 4.19 -18.23
N THR A 397 -4.59 3.66 -19.33
CA THR A 397 -5.13 2.45 -19.99
C THR A 397 -5.06 1.24 -19.03
N GLY A 398 -3.96 1.03 -18.36
CA GLY A 398 -3.84 0.00 -17.32
C GLY A 398 -4.90 0.14 -16.23
N LEU A 399 -5.07 1.36 -15.72
CA LEU A 399 -6.05 1.66 -14.68
C LEU A 399 -7.49 1.37 -15.11
N LEU A 400 -7.85 1.64 -16.36
CA LEU A 400 -9.20 1.44 -16.89
C LEU A 400 -9.48 -0.02 -17.28
N VAL A 401 -8.48 -0.73 -17.83
CA VAL A 401 -8.68 -2.08 -18.41
C VAL A 401 -8.48 -3.18 -17.37
N LEU A 402 -7.49 -3.06 -16.48
CA LEU A 402 -7.16 -4.13 -15.52
C LEU A 402 -8.29 -4.50 -14.56
N PRO A 403 -9.16 -3.57 -14.07
CA PRO A 403 -10.30 -3.94 -13.23
C PRO A 403 -11.26 -4.93 -13.90
N HIS A 404 -11.45 -4.81 -15.22
CA HIS A 404 -12.36 -5.68 -15.98
C HIS A 404 -11.75 -7.06 -16.27
N LEU A 405 -10.43 -7.18 -16.19
CA LEU A 405 -9.70 -8.41 -16.42
C LEU A 405 -9.32 -9.13 -15.11
N SER A 406 -9.24 -8.40 -14.00
CA SER A 406 -8.95 -8.98 -12.69
C SER A 406 -10.12 -9.83 -12.19
N GLU A 407 -9.83 -10.78 -11.32
CA GLU A 407 -10.87 -11.55 -10.63
C GLU A 407 -11.26 -10.79 -9.36
N GLU A 408 -12.56 -10.84 -9.02
CA GLU A 408 -12.99 -10.46 -7.68
C GLU A 408 -12.27 -11.36 -6.67
N GLN A 409 -11.82 -10.77 -5.56
CA GLN A 409 -11.20 -11.54 -4.50
C GLN A 409 -12.25 -12.48 -3.89
N GLU A 410 -12.25 -13.74 -4.28
CA GLU A 410 -12.78 -14.73 -3.35
C GLU A 410 -11.94 -14.68 -2.07
N PRO A 411 -12.57 -14.67 -0.88
CA PRO A 411 -11.84 -14.67 0.37
C PRO A 411 -10.82 -15.81 0.35
N SER A 412 -9.56 -15.47 0.46
CA SER A 412 -8.51 -16.48 0.36
C SER A 412 -8.74 -17.51 1.48
N LYS A 413 -8.56 -18.79 1.20
CA LYS A 413 -8.66 -19.85 2.20
C LYS A 413 -7.87 -19.50 3.48
N ASP A 414 -6.75 -18.81 3.32
CA ASP A 414 -5.90 -18.33 4.42
C ASP A 414 -6.62 -17.29 5.31
N GLN A 415 -7.49 -16.43 4.74
CA GLN A 415 -8.24 -15.42 5.50
C GLN A 415 -9.39 -16.06 6.30
N LEU A 416 -10.10 -17.03 5.73
CA LEU A 416 -11.11 -17.79 6.47
C LEU A 416 -10.49 -18.54 7.64
N MET A 417 -9.28 -19.10 7.45
CA MET A 417 -8.54 -19.74 8.53
C MET A 417 -8.09 -18.73 9.61
N HIS A 418 -7.81 -17.48 9.25
CA HIS A 418 -7.52 -16.43 10.24
C HIS A 418 -8.71 -16.14 11.15
N ILE A 419 -9.92 -16.05 10.58
CA ILE A 419 -11.16 -15.91 11.37
C ILE A 419 -11.32 -17.11 12.30
N ALA A 420 -11.11 -18.33 11.80
CA ALA A 420 -11.20 -19.53 12.63
C ALA A 420 -10.17 -19.51 13.79
N ILE A 421 -8.92 -19.11 13.53
CA ILE A 421 -7.89 -18.96 14.56
C ILE A 421 -8.34 -17.97 15.64
N LEU A 422 -8.84 -16.78 15.26
CA LEU A 422 -9.28 -15.78 16.24
C LEU A 422 -10.49 -16.26 17.04
N ASN A 423 -11.39 -17.01 16.40
CA ASN A 423 -12.55 -17.59 17.08
C ASN A 423 -12.14 -18.67 18.09
N ASP A 424 -11.17 -19.52 17.75
CA ASP A 424 -10.63 -20.52 18.69
C ASP A 424 -9.99 -19.84 19.91
N VAL A 425 -9.29 -18.71 19.71
CA VAL A 425 -8.72 -17.92 20.80
C VAL A 425 -9.82 -17.32 21.69
N ALA A 426 -10.86 -16.76 21.09
CA ALA A 426 -11.99 -16.20 21.83
C ALA A 426 -12.68 -17.27 22.66
N MET A 427 -12.95 -18.46 22.12
CA MET A 427 -13.54 -19.58 22.85
C MET A 427 -12.65 -20.08 24.02
N GLU A 428 -11.35 -20.09 23.85
CA GLU A 428 -10.44 -20.50 24.93
C GLU A 428 -10.39 -19.46 26.04
N LEU A 429 -10.43 -18.16 25.71
CA LEU A 429 -10.56 -17.09 26.69
C LEU A 429 -11.92 -17.14 27.41
N GLU A 430 -13.01 -17.51 26.72
CA GLU A 430 -14.33 -17.71 27.34
C GLU A 430 -14.33 -18.85 28.36
N ARG A 431 -13.59 -19.95 28.11
CA ARG A 431 -13.41 -21.03 29.08
C ARG A 431 -12.66 -20.56 30.35
N ASP A 432 -11.68 -19.66 30.16
CA ASP A 432 -10.94 -19.10 31.30
C ASP A 432 -11.85 -18.26 32.21
N LEU A 433 -13.04 -17.78 31.77
CA LEU A 433 -14.03 -17.04 32.59
C LEU A 433 -14.60 -17.86 33.74
N GLU A 434 -14.69 -19.19 33.59
CA GLU A 434 -15.24 -20.06 34.65
C GLU A 434 -14.31 -20.09 35.89
N HIS A 435 -13.02 -19.88 35.68
CA HIS A 435 -11.99 -20.01 36.71
C HIS A 435 -11.45 -18.65 37.21
N THR A 436 -11.88 -17.53 36.63
CA THR A 436 -11.36 -16.19 36.94
C THR A 436 -12.28 -15.46 37.94
N LYS A 437 -11.71 -14.91 39.01
CA LYS A 437 -12.48 -14.13 40.04
C LYS A 437 -12.88 -12.75 39.54
N ASN A 438 -11.97 -12.05 38.85
CA ASN A 438 -12.24 -10.74 38.23
C ASN A 438 -12.48 -10.89 36.73
N LYS A 439 -13.75 -10.92 36.34
CA LYS A 439 -14.15 -11.21 34.96
C LYS A 439 -14.03 -10.01 34.02
N VAL A 440 -13.99 -8.78 34.50
CA VAL A 440 -14.04 -7.54 33.70
C VAL A 440 -12.88 -7.40 32.72
N PRO A 441 -11.60 -7.58 33.10
CA PRO A 441 -10.49 -7.51 32.16
C PRO A 441 -10.53 -8.60 31.09
N LEU A 442 -10.99 -9.81 31.47
CA LEU A 442 -11.07 -10.94 30.55
C LEU A 442 -12.18 -10.73 29.49
N TYR A 443 -13.33 -10.19 29.90
CA TYR A 443 -14.37 -9.76 28.95
C TYR A 443 -13.85 -8.71 27.98
N ALA A 444 -13.08 -7.73 28.43
CA ALA A 444 -12.49 -6.72 27.55
C ALA A 444 -11.52 -7.32 26.53
N ALA A 445 -10.78 -8.37 26.88
CA ALA A 445 -9.91 -9.10 25.96
C ALA A 445 -10.73 -9.89 24.91
N ILE A 446 -11.74 -10.63 25.35
CA ILE A 446 -12.66 -11.38 24.47
C ILE A 446 -13.32 -10.44 23.45
N ASP A 447 -13.82 -9.31 23.89
CA ASP A 447 -14.42 -8.27 23.07
C ASP A 447 -13.44 -7.72 22.00
N ASN A 448 -12.17 -7.56 22.35
CA ASN A 448 -11.14 -7.16 21.39
C ASN A 448 -11.01 -8.20 20.28
N TYR A 449 -11.00 -9.50 20.62
CA TYR A 449 -10.94 -10.58 19.64
C TYR A 449 -12.19 -10.62 18.76
N HIS A 450 -13.39 -10.45 19.32
CA HIS A 450 -14.62 -10.37 18.53
C HIS A 450 -14.64 -9.15 17.61
N GLY A 451 -14.17 -7.99 18.07
CA GLY A 451 -14.03 -6.81 17.22
C GLY A 451 -13.03 -7.01 16.07
N ARG A 452 -11.96 -7.77 16.29
CA ARG A 452 -11.01 -8.15 15.22
C ARG A 452 -11.65 -9.11 14.20
N ILE A 453 -12.44 -10.08 14.67
CA ILE A 453 -13.21 -11.00 13.80
C ILE A 453 -14.23 -10.22 12.98
N GLU A 454 -15.01 -9.33 13.60
CA GLU A 454 -15.98 -8.47 12.93
C GLU A 454 -15.32 -7.64 11.81
N ASN A 455 -14.21 -6.97 12.12
CA ASN A 455 -13.46 -6.21 11.14
C ASN A 455 -12.93 -7.05 9.97
N LEU A 456 -12.50 -8.29 10.22
CA LEU A 456 -12.07 -9.20 9.18
C LEU A 456 -13.24 -9.65 8.30
N ILE A 457 -14.40 -9.99 8.88
CA ILE A 457 -15.61 -10.37 8.14
C ILE A 457 -16.06 -9.21 7.24
N LEU A 458 -16.17 -8.00 7.81
CA LEU A 458 -16.59 -6.82 7.07
C LEU A 458 -15.61 -6.41 5.97
N SER A 459 -14.32 -6.66 6.15
CA SER A 459 -13.31 -6.38 5.11
C SER A 459 -13.34 -7.36 3.92
N GLN A 460 -13.99 -8.50 4.08
CA GLN A 460 -14.02 -9.58 3.08
C GLN A 460 -15.30 -9.63 2.25
N GLU A 461 -16.38 -9.02 2.72
CA GLU A 461 -17.69 -9.19 2.12
C GLU A 461 -18.02 -8.10 1.09
N ASN A 462 -18.88 -8.50 0.13
CA ASN A 462 -19.39 -7.62 -0.92
C ASN A 462 -20.04 -6.37 -0.32
N LYS A 463 -20.00 -5.29 -1.07
CA LYS A 463 -20.59 -3.99 -0.72
C LYS A 463 -22.05 -4.10 -0.26
N GLU A 464 -22.82 -5.03 -0.82
CA GLU A 464 -24.20 -5.34 -0.41
C GLU A 464 -24.29 -5.78 1.07
N ILE A 465 -23.39 -6.64 1.54
CA ILE A 465 -23.44 -7.15 2.91
C ILE A 465 -23.00 -6.08 3.91
N GLN A 466 -22.10 -5.19 3.51
CA GLN A 466 -21.75 -4.02 4.33
C GLN A 466 -22.97 -3.08 4.47
N GLU A 467 -23.70 -2.84 3.38
CA GLU A 467 -24.90 -2.01 3.39
C GLU A 467 -26.02 -2.67 4.25
N ASP A 468 -26.21 -3.97 4.13
CA ASP A 468 -27.15 -4.75 4.94
C ASP A 468 -26.79 -4.69 6.44
N TRP A 469 -25.51 -4.86 6.76
CA TRP A 469 -25.01 -4.81 8.13
C TRP A 469 -25.20 -3.43 8.78
N GLU A 470 -24.94 -2.35 8.03
CA GLU A 470 -25.14 -0.98 8.48
C GLU A 470 -26.65 -0.68 8.67
N ALA A 471 -27.50 -1.16 7.77
CA ALA A 471 -28.96 -1.01 7.88
C ALA A 471 -29.49 -1.73 9.14
N LEU A 472 -29.04 -2.96 9.40
CA LEU A 472 -29.41 -3.73 10.60
C LEU A 472 -28.90 -3.06 11.90
N LYS A 473 -27.69 -2.54 11.92
CA LYS A 473 -27.18 -1.78 13.07
C LYS A 473 -27.98 -0.49 13.35
N LEU A 474 -28.37 0.22 12.31
CA LEU A 474 -29.21 1.41 12.46
C LEU A 474 -30.61 1.04 13.00
N LEU A 475 -31.16 -0.08 12.57
CA LEU A 475 -32.43 -0.60 13.09
C LEU A 475 -32.32 -0.92 14.58
N ILE A 476 -31.26 -1.63 15.00
CA ILE A 476 -31.01 -1.93 16.41
C ILE A 476 -30.92 -0.63 17.22
N LEU A 477 -30.20 0.38 16.73
CA LEU A 477 -30.08 1.67 17.41
C LEU A 477 -31.40 2.42 17.50
N SER A 478 -32.27 2.32 16.47
CA SER A 478 -33.60 2.95 16.54
C SER A 478 -34.46 2.30 17.61
N ILE A 479 -34.49 0.93 17.69
CA ILE A 479 -35.22 0.20 18.71
C ILE A 479 -34.73 0.59 20.12
N GLU A 480 -33.41 0.70 20.30
CA GLU A 480 -32.84 1.12 21.60
C GLU A 480 -33.18 2.56 21.94
N SER A 481 -33.18 3.47 20.94
CA SER A 481 -33.55 4.87 21.15
C SER A 481 -35.02 5.01 21.55
N ASP A 482 -35.90 4.28 20.85
CA ASP A 482 -37.34 4.30 21.14
C ASP A 482 -37.65 3.68 22.51
N GLY A 483 -37.00 2.56 22.85
CA GLY A 483 -37.12 1.96 24.18
C GLY A 483 -36.58 2.85 25.30
N LEU A 484 -35.51 3.61 25.06
CA LEU A 484 -35.01 4.59 26.03
C LEU A 484 -35.99 5.76 26.25
N GLU A 485 -36.60 6.25 25.18
CA GLU A 485 -37.57 7.34 25.23
C GLU A 485 -38.84 6.90 26.01
N GLN A 486 -39.35 5.70 25.69
CA GLN A 486 -40.48 5.11 26.38
C GLN A 486 -40.18 4.87 27.87
N ALA A 487 -39.02 4.32 28.20
CA ALA A 487 -38.64 4.07 29.64
C ALA A 487 -38.48 5.38 30.40
N TYR A 488 -38.10 6.48 29.75
CA TYR A 488 -38.04 7.79 30.37
C TYR A 488 -39.43 8.37 30.64
N GLU A 489 -40.34 8.27 29.66
CA GLU A 489 -41.76 8.69 29.80
C GLU A 489 -42.49 7.90 30.88
N GLU A 490 -42.19 6.59 30.99
CA GLU A 490 -42.74 5.73 32.05
C GLU A 490 -42.04 5.91 33.41
N SER A 491 -41.11 6.83 33.55
CA SER A 491 -40.31 7.09 34.75
C SER A 491 -39.51 5.88 35.29
N LYS A 492 -39.22 4.92 34.40
CA LYS A 492 -38.40 3.73 34.72
C LYS A 492 -36.91 4.04 34.80
N ILE A 493 -36.49 5.12 34.11
CA ILE A 493 -35.09 5.57 34.11
C ILE A 493 -34.99 7.02 34.56
N GLY A 494 -34.03 7.33 35.43
CA GLY A 494 -33.80 8.68 35.92
C GLY A 494 -33.16 9.58 34.85
N GLU A 495 -33.32 10.91 34.96
CA GLU A 495 -32.80 11.89 34.01
C GLU A 495 -31.29 11.73 33.76
N ARG A 496 -30.52 11.34 34.73
CA ARG A 496 -29.06 11.09 34.59
C ARG A 496 -28.77 9.87 33.75
N GLY A 497 -29.43 8.75 34.04
CA GLY A 497 -29.32 7.51 33.23
C GLY A 497 -29.71 7.72 31.79
N TYR A 498 -30.85 8.40 31.57
CA TYR A 498 -31.33 8.79 30.23
C TYR A 498 -30.28 9.59 29.43
N ARG A 499 -29.71 10.67 30.01
CA ARG A 499 -28.72 11.51 29.35
C ARG A 499 -27.41 10.75 29.00
N VAL A 500 -27.02 9.82 29.86
CA VAL A 500 -25.79 9.03 29.62
C VAL A 500 -26.02 8.02 28.54
N TYR A 501 -27.14 7.27 28.59
CA TYR A 501 -27.44 6.27 27.57
C TYR A 501 -27.75 6.91 26.21
N GLN A 502 -28.45 8.04 26.17
CA GLN A 502 -28.67 8.82 24.96
C GLN A 502 -27.35 9.29 24.30
N ARG A 503 -26.36 9.71 25.10
CA ARG A 503 -25.03 10.07 24.60
C ARG A 503 -24.29 8.88 24.00
N TYR A 504 -24.45 7.71 24.60
CA TYR A 504 -23.91 6.46 24.10
C TYR A 504 -24.52 6.11 22.72
N LEU A 505 -25.85 6.10 22.61
CA LEU A 505 -26.55 5.83 21.35
C LEU A 505 -26.18 6.83 20.25
N LYS A 506 -26.15 8.12 20.55
CA LYS A 506 -25.69 9.15 19.60
C LYS A 506 -24.23 8.97 19.17
N SER A 507 -23.38 8.48 20.02
CA SER A 507 -21.98 8.17 19.69
C SER A 507 -21.88 6.98 18.73
N MET A 508 -22.69 5.94 18.96
CA MET A 508 -22.81 4.77 18.09
C MET A 508 -23.39 5.12 16.73
N GLU A 509 -24.49 5.86 16.70
CA GLU A 509 -25.13 6.36 15.48
C GLU A 509 -24.15 7.20 14.62
N LYS A 510 -23.38 8.06 15.25
CA LYS A 510 -22.36 8.87 14.57
C LYS A 510 -21.24 8.00 13.98
N ASN A 511 -20.85 6.93 14.64
CA ASN A 511 -19.83 6.02 14.13
C ASN A 511 -20.35 5.20 12.93
N ILE A 512 -21.60 4.74 12.96
CA ILE A 512 -22.23 4.02 11.85
C ILE A 512 -22.47 4.96 10.67
N LYS A 513 -23.10 6.13 10.87
CA LYS A 513 -23.35 7.12 9.81
C LYS A 513 -22.05 7.67 9.20
N ARG A 514 -20.95 7.66 9.92
CA ARG A 514 -19.63 8.04 9.37
C ARG A 514 -19.17 7.08 8.28
N ASN A 515 -19.57 5.82 8.35
CA ASN A 515 -19.26 4.82 7.34
C ASN A 515 -20.27 4.84 6.17
N PHE A 516 -21.49 5.35 6.41
CA PHE A 516 -22.62 5.30 5.46
C PHE A 516 -22.77 6.53 4.55
N ALA A 517 -22.32 7.73 4.95
CA ALA A 517 -22.43 8.90 4.07
C ALA A 517 -21.81 8.59 2.73
N SER A 518 -22.63 8.66 1.64
CA SER A 518 -22.17 8.39 0.28
C SER A 518 -20.81 9.03 0.11
N ARG A 519 -19.81 8.24 -0.30
CA ARG A 519 -18.39 8.62 -0.25
C ARG A 519 -18.15 10.05 -0.75
N LEU A 520 -18.86 10.49 -1.79
CA LEU A 520 -18.76 11.84 -2.34
C LEU A 520 -19.33 12.93 -1.41
N THR A 521 -20.50 12.74 -0.82
CA THR A 521 -21.14 13.73 0.08
C THR A 521 -20.40 13.81 1.41
N TYR A 522 -19.88 12.69 1.91
CA TYR A 522 -19.05 12.63 3.10
C TYR A 522 -17.73 13.38 2.91
N TYR A 523 -17.03 13.16 1.77
CA TYR A 523 -15.76 13.80 1.48
C TYR A 523 -15.90 15.30 1.26
N PHE A 524 -16.99 15.73 0.62
CA PHE A 524 -17.33 17.15 0.48
C PHE A 524 -17.63 17.81 1.83
N LEU A 525 -18.39 17.14 2.70
CA LEU A 525 -18.68 17.63 4.05
C LEU A 525 -17.46 17.58 4.98
N VAL A 526 -16.58 16.59 4.81
CA VAL A 526 -15.32 16.48 5.57
C VAL A 526 -14.34 17.57 5.14
N SER A 527 -14.21 17.85 3.84
CA SER A 527 -13.33 18.92 3.35
C SER A 527 -13.80 20.30 3.86
N ILE A 528 -15.12 20.57 3.83
CA ILE A 528 -15.70 21.78 4.43
C ILE A 528 -15.49 21.82 5.95
N ARG A 529 -15.60 20.68 6.64
CA ARG A 529 -15.34 20.60 8.09
C ARG A 529 -13.86 20.80 8.44
N ILE A 530 -12.94 20.24 7.67
CA ILE A 530 -11.50 20.44 7.87
C ILE A 530 -11.13 21.90 7.67
N VAL A 531 -11.64 22.55 6.62
CA VAL A 531 -11.45 23.98 6.39
C VAL A 531 -12.08 24.80 7.51
N ARG A 532 -13.30 24.45 7.94
CA ARG A 532 -14.01 25.14 9.05
C ARG A 532 -13.33 24.87 10.41
N PHE A 533 -12.80 23.68 10.63
CA PHE A 533 -12.03 23.31 11.83
C PHE A 533 -10.72 24.09 11.87
N LEU A 534 -9.96 24.14 10.79
CA LEU A 534 -8.71 24.92 10.70
C LEU A 534 -8.96 26.42 10.90
N LEU A 535 -10.03 26.96 10.30
CA LEU A 535 -10.45 28.34 10.52
C LEU A 535 -10.92 28.60 11.96
N HIS A 536 -11.64 27.65 12.57
CA HIS A 536 -12.12 27.76 13.94
C HIS A 536 -10.98 27.63 14.95
N GLU A 537 -10.01 26.75 14.71
CA GLU A 537 -8.84 26.56 15.59
C GLU A 537 -7.91 27.78 15.55
N LEU A 538 -7.71 28.37 14.35
CA LEU A 538 -7.00 29.64 14.21
C LEU A 538 -7.69 30.80 14.93
N LEU A 539 -9.04 30.81 14.98
CA LEU A 539 -9.83 31.86 15.64
C LEU A 539 -10.02 31.63 17.15
N THR A 540 -9.85 30.38 17.65
CA THR A 540 -10.17 30.02 19.04
C THR A 540 -8.98 29.64 19.92
N PHE A 541 -7.75 29.73 19.40
CA PHE A 541 -6.51 29.39 20.12
C PHE A 541 -6.39 30.05 21.51
N GLY A 542 -7.09 31.16 21.74
CA GLY A 542 -7.15 31.86 23.01
C GLY A 542 -8.24 31.40 24.00
N LYS A 543 -9.24 30.61 23.54
CA LYS A 543 -10.41 30.24 24.40
C LYS A 543 -10.31 28.83 24.97
N THR A 544 -9.53 27.94 24.34
CA THR A 544 -9.45 26.51 24.72
C THR A 544 -8.72 26.29 26.07
N LEU A 545 -7.82 27.19 26.46
CA LEU A 545 -7.14 27.14 27.77
C LEU A 545 -8.06 27.45 28.96
N ARG A 546 -9.21 28.07 28.73
CA ARG A 546 -10.17 28.41 29.82
C ARG A 546 -11.21 27.31 30.06
N SER A 547 -11.46 26.43 29.10
CA SER A 547 -12.50 25.39 29.15
C SER A 547 -12.07 24.11 29.90
N LEU A 548 -10.78 23.91 30.14
CA LEU A 548 -10.26 22.74 30.84
C LEU A 548 -10.48 22.77 32.38
N LYS A 549 -10.97 23.89 32.91
CA LYS A 549 -11.08 24.10 34.37
C LYS A 549 -12.42 23.73 34.98
N ASN A 550 -13.46 23.44 34.20
CA ASN A 550 -14.80 23.11 34.70
C ASN A 550 -15.39 21.87 34.03
N LYS A 551 -14.89 20.71 34.37
CA LYS A 551 -15.62 19.43 34.26
C LYS A 551 -15.79 18.81 35.60
N GLU A 552 -16.82 19.19 36.30
CA GLU A 552 -17.40 18.37 37.39
C GLU A 552 -17.87 17.05 36.74
N THR A 553 -17.14 16.00 36.98
CA THR A 553 -17.53 14.62 36.69
C THR A 553 -18.68 14.26 37.62
N GLN A 554 -19.92 14.39 37.16
CA GLN A 554 -21.09 13.87 37.89
C GLN A 554 -20.91 12.34 37.96
N ARG A 555 -20.60 11.83 39.14
CA ARG A 555 -20.60 10.40 39.44
C ARG A 555 -22.02 9.88 39.34
N LEU A 556 -22.25 8.83 38.56
CA LEU A 556 -23.50 8.09 38.50
C LEU A 556 -23.65 7.29 39.81
N LEU A 557 -24.88 7.17 40.27
CA LEU A 557 -25.22 6.35 41.43
C LEU A 557 -25.44 4.89 41.00
N ALA A 558 -25.26 3.92 41.89
CA ALA A 558 -25.46 2.50 41.57
C ALA A 558 -26.87 2.20 41.00
N ILE A 559 -27.87 2.92 41.48
CA ILE A 559 -29.27 2.82 41.00
C ILE A 559 -29.41 3.17 39.51
N ASP A 560 -28.67 4.16 39.00
CA ASP A 560 -28.73 4.55 37.60
C ASP A 560 -28.18 3.44 36.68
N TYR A 561 -27.29 2.61 37.23
CA TYR A 561 -26.68 1.49 36.51
C TYR A 561 -27.64 0.33 36.33
N ASP A 562 -28.35 -0.03 37.40
CA ASP A 562 -29.31 -1.14 37.39
C ASP A 562 -30.46 -0.83 36.44
N GLN A 563 -30.93 0.44 36.40
CA GLN A 563 -31.97 0.90 35.48
C GLN A 563 -31.53 0.82 34.02
N ILE A 564 -30.28 1.18 33.70
CA ILE A 564 -29.73 1.08 32.35
C ILE A 564 -29.59 -0.40 31.94
N ALA A 565 -29.15 -1.28 32.87
CA ALA A 565 -29.00 -2.69 32.59
C ALA A 565 -30.35 -3.37 32.33
N GLU A 566 -31.38 -3.10 33.11
CA GLU A 566 -32.75 -3.61 32.92
C GLU A 566 -33.34 -3.16 31.59
N LEU A 567 -33.17 -1.89 31.24
CA LEU A 567 -33.63 -1.35 29.97
C LEU A 567 -32.93 -2.03 28.76
N TYR A 568 -31.61 -2.20 28.86
CA TYR A 568 -30.85 -2.88 27.81
C TYR A 568 -31.30 -4.32 27.60
N LEU A 569 -31.59 -5.04 28.68
CA LEU A 569 -32.11 -6.41 28.62
C LEU A 569 -33.50 -6.45 27.99
N ALA A 570 -34.41 -5.56 28.36
CA ALA A 570 -35.75 -5.47 27.77
C ALA A 570 -35.68 -5.14 26.27
N ASN A 571 -34.85 -4.18 25.87
CA ASN A 571 -34.66 -3.85 24.46
C ASN A 571 -34.04 -5.01 23.68
N THR A 572 -33.22 -5.85 24.33
CA THR A 572 -32.60 -7.01 23.66
C THR A 572 -33.61 -8.04 23.22
N GLU A 573 -34.64 -8.31 24.00
CA GLU A 573 -35.71 -9.24 23.59
C GLU A 573 -36.42 -8.74 22.34
N ILE A 574 -36.76 -7.46 22.27
CA ILE A 574 -37.39 -6.80 21.13
C ILE A 574 -36.47 -6.85 19.89
N ILE A 575 -35.18 -6.59 20.08
CA ILE A 575 -34.19 -6.60 19.00
C ILE A 575 -34.04 -8.00 18.42
N ILE A 576 -33.95 -9.04 19.26
CA ILE A 576 -33.81 -10.43 18.81
C ILE A 576 -35.04 -10.86 18.02
N GLU A 577 -36.25 -10.54 18.48
CA GLU A 577 -37.49 -10.83 17.80
C GLU A 577 -37.59 -10.08 16.46
N SER A 578 -37.20 -8.81 16.44
CA SER A 578 -37.18 -7.97 15.23
C SER A 578 -36.20 -8.53 14.19
N LEU A 579 -35.02 -8.94 14.62
CA LEU A 579 -34.02 -9.56 13.74
C LEU A 579 -34.49 -10.93 13.20
N GLU A 580 -35.20 -11.71 14.01
CA GLU A 580 -35.76 -12.99 13.58
C GLU A 580 -36.79 -12.81 12.47
N ASN A 581 -37.66 -11.80 12.57
CA ASN A 581 -38.67 -11.46 11.57
C ASN A 581 -38.05 -10.96 10.23
N LEU A 582 -36.79 -10.57 10.24
CA LEU A 582 -36.05 -10.15 9.04
C LEU A 582 -35.33 -11.31 8.34
N LYS A 583 -35.38 -12.53 8.87
CA LYS A 583 -34.90 -13.74 8.18
C LYS A 583 -35.68 -13.94 6.88
N GLY A 584 -35.00 -13.87 5.75
CA GLY A 584 -35.58 -13.93 4.40
C GLY A 584 -35.49 -12.63 3.60
N ILE A 585 -35.28 -11.47 4.25
CA ILE A 585 -34.96 -10.21 3.60
C ILE A 585 -33.44 -10.05 3.57
N TYR A 586 -32.78 -10.32 4.69
CA TYR A 586 -31.34 -10.28 4.84
C TYR A 586 -30.76 -11.69 4.93
N LYS A 587 -29.45 -11.84 4.69
CA LYS A 587 -28.78 -13.13 4.80
C LYS A 587 -28.88 -13.71 6.22
N SER A 588 -29.33 -14.95 6.34
CA SER A 588 -29.54 -15.62 7.64
C SER A 588 -28.25 -15.67 8.49
N SER A 589 -27.07 -15.79 7.86
CA SER A 589 -25.78 -15.76 8.55
C SER A 589 -25.50 -14.42 9.22
N LEU A 590 -25.87 -13.31 8.58
CA LEU A 590 -25.70 -11.96 9.11
C LEU A 590 -26.64 -11.71 10.29
N ILE A 591 -27.90 -12.14 10.18
CA ILE A 591 -28.87 -12.04 11.28
C ILE A 591 -28.42 -12.86 12.47
N SER A 592 -28.02 -14.13 12.27
CA SER A 592 -27.52 -14.98 13.36
C SER A 592 -26.28 -14.38 14.04
N PHE A 593 -25.37 -13.79 13.28
CA PHE A 593 -24.21 -13.09 13.82
C PHE A 593 -24.61 -11.89 14.70
N MET A 594 -25.59 -11.08 14.23
CA MET A 594 -26.06 -9.92 14.99
C MET A 594 -26.80 -10.33 16.27
N GLN A 595 -27.63 -11.37 16.20
CA GLN A 595 -28.30 -11.95 17.36
C GLN A 595 -27.30 -12.49 18.40
N GLU A 596 -26.29 -13.23 17.93
CA GLU A 596 -25.26 -13.80 18.79
C GLU A 596 -24.35 -12.70 19.41
N SER A 597 -24.01 -11.66 18.65
CA SER A 597 -23.30 -10.49 19.17
C SER A 597 -24.11 -9.80 20.26
N ARG A 598 -25.40 -9.64 20.06
CA ARG A 598 -26.29 -9.03 21.06
C ARG A 598 -26.43 -9.85 22.32
N LEU A 599 -26.57 -11.17 22.22
CA LEU A 599 -26.64 -12.09 23.36
C LEU A 599 -25.33 -12.09 24.17
N ARG A 600 -24.19 -11.98 23.51
CA ARG A 600 -22.90 -11.82 24.19
C ARG A 600 -22.83 -10.50 24.97
N GLU A 601 -23.28 -9.40 24.39
CA GLU A 601 -23.33 -8.10 25.10
C GLU A 601 -24.22 -8.16 26.35
N THR A 602 -25.33 -8.93 26.34
CA THR A 602 -26.15 -9.10 27.55
C THR A 602 -25.45 -9.86 28.67
N SER A 603 -24.60 -10.83 28.34
CA SER A 603 -23.79 -11.53 29.34
C SER A 603 -22.77 -10.60 30.00
N HIS A 604 -22.26 -9.61 29.31
CA HIS A 604 -21.38 -8.58 29.84
C HIS A 604 -22.12 -7.62 30.81
N ILE A 605 -23.37 -7.30 30.49
CA ILE A 605 -24.21 -6.43 31.34
C ILE A 605 -24.54 -7.10 32.66
N THR A 606 -24.95 -8.35 32.64
CA THR A 606 -25.28 -9.12 33.86
C THR A 606 -24.06 -9.34 34.76
N SER A 607 -22.83 -9.26 34.20
CA SER A 607 -21.58 -9.34 34.96
C SER A 607 -21.09 -8.01 35.54
N GLY A 608 -21.79 -6.89 35.30
CA GLY A 608 -21.40 -5.54 35.75
C GLY A 608 -20.29 -4.87 34.89
N ALA A 609 -19.72 -5.59 33.95
CA ALA A 609 -18.59 -5.11 33.11
C ALA A 609 -18.99 -3.97 32.16
N PHE A 610 -20.23 -3.94 31.68
CA PHE A 610 -20.74 -2.95 30.72
C PHE A 610 -20.69 -1.51 31.29
N VAL A 611 -21.03 -1.37 32.55
CA VAL A 611 -21.17 -0.09 33.22
C VAL A 611 -19.82 0.61 33.39
N GLU A 612 -18.80 -0.10 33.81
CA GLU A 612 -17.44 0.46 33.98
C GLU A 612 -16.87 0.91 32.61
N ARG A 613 -17.16 0.16 31.55
CA ARG A 613 -16.60 0.39 30.23
C ARG A 613 -17.28 1.52 29.47
N VAL A 614 -18.61 1.55 29.46
CA VAL A 614 -19.41 2.51 28.67
C VAL A 614 -19.48 3.88 29.35
N ILE A 615 -19.58 3.90 30.67
CA ILE A 615 -19.86 5.11 31.38
C ILE A 615 -18.61 5.81 31.91
N ASN A 616 -17.65 5.06 32.42
CA ASN A 616 -16.46 5.66 33.01
C ASN A 616 -15.35 5.99 32.00
N ARG A 617 -15.44 5.53 30.72
CA ARG A 617 -14.37 5.62 29.71
C ARG A 617 -13.00 5.13 30.22
N ILE A 618 -12.97 4.42 31.33
CA ILE A 618 -11.77 3.83 31.88
C ILE A 618 -11.54 2.55 31.07
N LYS A 619 -10.49 2.53 30.27
CA LYS A 619 -10.03 1.27 29.69
C LYS A 619 -9.62 0.37 30.86
N PRO A 620 -10.25 -0.79 31.05
CA PRO A 620 -9.80 -1.71 32.08
C PRO A 620 -8.35 -2.09 31.80
N ASN A 621 -7.54 -2.20 32.84
CA ASN A 621 -6.20 -2.73 32.69
C ASN A 621 -6.34 -4.24 32.43
N ASN A 622 -6.34 -4.62 31.16
CA ASN A 622 -6.53 -6.00 30.66
C ASN A 622 -5.28 -6.55 29.96
N ILE A 623 -4.12 -6.03 30.35
CA ILE A 623 -2.85 -6.36 29.67
C ILE A 623 -2.52 -7.83 29.83
N ASP A 624 -2.68 -8.38 31.04
CA ASP A 624 -2.36 -9.78 31.32
C ASP A 624 -3.27 -10.72 30.52
N GLU A 625 -4.55 -10.39 30.41
CA GLU A 625 -5.54 -11.12 29.63
C GLU A 625 -5.27 -10.97 28.11
N MET A 626 -4.87 -9.79 27.64
CA MET A 626 -4.47 -9.60 26.25
C MET A 626 -3.17 -10.37 25.94
N LEU A 627 -2.19 -10.38 26.85
CA LEU A 627 -0.97 -11.19 26.69
C LEU A 627 -1.30 -12.69 26.64
N ARG A 628 -2.25 -13.14 27.47
CA ARG A 628 -2.79 -14.50 27.42
C ARG A 628 -3.41 -14.79 26.05
N GLY A 629 -4.23 -13.87 25.53
CA GLY A 629 -4.81 -13.98 24.20
C GLY A 629 -3.75 -14.07 23.11
N TYR A 630 -2.72 -13.21 23.09
CA TYR A 630 -1.63 -13.26 22.12
C TYR A 630 -0.82 -14.56 22.21
N TYR A 631 -0.63 -15.12 23.40
CA TYR A 631 -0.02 -16.43 23.57
C TYR A 631 -0.88 -17.53 22.92
N LEU A 632 -2.18 -17.53 23.16
CA LEU A 632 -3.12 -18.48 22.58
C LEU A 632 -3.17 -18.34 21.06
N GLU A 633 -3.18 -17.12 20.53
CA GLU A 633 -3.17 -16.85 19.10
C GLU A 633 -1.92 -17.43 18.42
N ARG A 634 -0.74 -17.25 19.02
CA ARG A 634 0.51 -17.88 18.51
C ARG A 634 0.43 -19.41 18.54
N LYS A 635 -0.15 -19.98 19.58
CA LYS A 635 -0.34 -21.43 19.69
C LYS A 635 -1.28 -21.95 18.60
N CYS A 636 -2.44 -21.32 18.41
CA CYS A 636 -3.37 -21.68 17.34
C CYS A 636 -2.74 -21.54 15.95
N ILE A 637 -2.02 -20.44 15.65
CA ILE A 637 -1.30 -20.26 14.39
C ILE A 637 -0.32 -21.41 14.15
N PHE A 638 0.42 -21.84 15.18
CA PHE A 638 1.36 -22.96 15.06
C PHE A 638 0.66 -24.30 14.79
N GLU A 639 -0.47 -24.55 15.46
CA GLU A 639 -1.25 -25.77 15.25
C GLU A 639 -1.84 -25.84 13.83
N TYR A 640 -2.39 -24.74 13.33
CA TYR A 640 -2.93 -24.64 11.98
C TYR A 640 -1.84 -24.77 10.90
N GLU A 641 -0.64 -24.22 11.14
CA GLU A 641 0.52 -24.42 10.25
C GLU A 641 0.96 -25.88 10.24
N LYS A 642 1.06 -26.53 11.41
CA LYS A 642 1.42 -27.94 11.54
C LYS A 642 0.45 -28.87 10.83
N GLN A 643 -0.84 -28.55 10.87
CA GLN A 643 -1.90 -29.27 10.16
C GLN A 643 -1.96 -28.93 8.65
N LYS A 644 -1.10 -28.02 8.16
CA LYS A 644 -1.07 -27.53 6.76
C LYS A 644 -2.39 -26.87 6.32
N LEU A 645 -3.17 -26.35 7.25
CA LEU A 645 -4.38 -25.60 6.97
C LEU A 645 -4.08 -24.18 6.43
N ILE A 646 -2.97 -23.60 6.89
CA ILE A 646 -2.44 -22.32 6.41
C ILE A 646 -1.03 -22.51 5.86
N SER A 647 -0.62 -21.61 4.95
CA SER A 647 0.74 -21.62 4.39
C SER A 647 1.77 -21.11 5.40
N ALA A 648 3.01 -21.63 5.38
CA ALA A 648 4.08 -21.16 6.28
C ALA A 648 4.37 -19.65 6.13
N GLN A 649 4.23 -19.11 4.91
CA GLN A 649 4.38 -17.68 4.65
C GLN A 649 3.27 -16.86 5.32
N TYR A 650 2.04 -17.32 5.28
CA TYR A 650 0.90 -16.67 5.92
C TYR A 650 0.98 -16.78 7.45
N ALA A 651 1.33 -17.96 7.98
CA ALA A 651 1.57 -18.16 9.41
C ALA A 651 2.64 -17.22 9.96
N LYS A 652 3.72 -16.98 9.19
CA LYS A 652 4.76 -16.00 9.53
C LYS A 652 4.19 -14.59 9.62
N LYS A 653 3.36 -14.19 8.64
CA LYS A 653 2.71 -12.86 8.62
C LYS A 653 1.78 -12.67 9.82
N LEU A 654 0.99 -13.69 10.15
CA LEU A 654 0.10 -13.64 11.31
C LEU A 654 0.90 -13.51 12.62
N ARG A 655 1.97 -14.30 12.82
CA ARG A 655 2.83 -14.19 13.99
C ARG A 655 3.50 -12.81 14.12
N GLN A 656 3.93 -12.21 13.03
CA GLN A 656 4.46 -10.84 13.03
C GLN A 656 3.38 -9.84 13.48
N ASN A 657 2.15 -9.99 12.99
CA ASN A 657 1.03 -9.14 13.40
C ASN A 657 0.74 -9.25 14.91
N VAL A 658 0.71 -10.49 15.45
CA VAL A 658 0.52 -10.72 16.88
C VAL A 658 1.63 -10.06 17.72
N ASN A 659 2.89 -10.20 17.29
CA ASN A 659 4.03 -9.59 17.98
C ASN A 659 3.95 -8.05 17.98
N ASN A 660 3.49 -7.45 16.88
CA ASN A 660 3.29 -6.01 16.77
C ASN A 660 2.18 -5.53 17.73
N LEU A 661 1.06 -6.25 17.79
CA LEU A 661 -0.05 -5.95 18.70
C LEU A 661 0.38 -6.06 20.17
N GLU A 662 1.11 -7.11 20.52
CA GLU A 662 1.66 -7.31 21.86
C GLU A 662 2.60 -6.18 22.28
N THR A 663 3.53 -5.82 21.38
CA THR A 663 4.48 -4.72 21.62
C THR A 663 3.75 -3.38 21.80
N TYR A 664 2.69 -3.14 21.03
CA TYR A 664 1.87 -1.95 21.15
C TYR A 664 1.13 -1.90 22.49
N SER A 665 0.49 -3.01 22.87
CA SER A 665 -0.22 -3.12 24.14
C SER A 665 0.70 -2.91 25.35
N LEU A 666 1.91 -3.46 25.32
CA LEU A 666 2.92 -3.25 26.37
C LEU A 666 3.42 -1.81 26.43
N LYS A 667 3.61 -1.14 25.29
CA LYS A 667 4.01 0.28 25.26
C LYS A 667 2.91 1.20 25.74
N GLU A 668 1.66 0.92 25.39
CA GLU A 668 0.50 1.69 25.86
C GLU A 668 0.38 1.61 27.39
N SER A 669 0.59 0.42 27.97
CA SER A 669 0.58 0.22 29.42
C SER A 669 1.72 0.92 30.14
N ALA A 670 2.93 0.86 29.61
CA ALA A 670 4.09 1.55 30.17
C ALA A 670 3.89 3.08 30.22
N ASN A 671 3.14 3.63 29.26
CA ASN A 671 2.82 5.07 29.22
C ASN A 671 1.66 5.47 30.17
N THR A 672 0.80 4.52 30.58
CA THR A 672 -0.31 4.78 31.54
C THR A 672 0.13 4.66 32.99
N LEU A 673 1.15 3.85 33.29
CA LEU A 673 1.71 3.69 34.64
C LEU A 673 2.10 5.01 35.35
N PRO A 674 2.72 6.02 34.69
CA PRO A 674 3.00 7.31 35.34
C PRO A 674 1.75 8.12 35.69
N TYR A 675 0.66 7.95 34.93
CA TYR A 675 -0.61 8.65 35.20
C TYR A 675 -1.34 8.07 36.44
N ASP A 676 -1.35 6.75 36.59
CA ASP A 676 -1.95 6.06 37.71
C ASP A 676 -1.16 6.33 39.03
N MET A 677 0.17 6.43 38.92
CA MET A 677 1.03 6.82 40.04
C MET A 677 0.80 8.28 40.47
N MET A 678 0.57 9.20 39.52
CA MET A 678 0.23 10.58 39.83
C MET A 678 -1.16 10.72 40.47
N GLU A 679 -2.10 9.85 40.10
CA GLU A 679 -3.44 9.84 40.72
C GLU A 679 -3.43 9.25 42.13
N LEU A 680 -2.59 8.24 42.38
CA LEU A 680 -2.35 7.69 43.73
C LEU A 680 -1.67 8.71 44.69
N VAL A 681 -0.71 9.50 44.17
CA VAL A 681 -0.07 10.59 44.95
C VAL A 681 -1.01 11.75 45.17
N ARG A 682 -2.03 11.97 44.33
CA ARG A 682 -3.09 12.99 44.57
C ARG A 682 -4.18 12.54 45.53
N ARG A 683 -4.31 11.23 45.83
CA ARG A 683 -5.32 10.68 46.76
C ARG A 683 -4.79 10.51 48.20
N ASN A 684 -3.48 10.61 48.42
CA ASN A 684 -2.85 10.75 49.73
C ASN A 684 -2.47 12.23 50.00
#